data_66445617ae725274385e94ef844d4d66
#
_entry.id   66445617ae725274385e94ef844d4d66
#
_cell.length_a   1.000
_cell.length_b   1.000
_cell.length_c   1.000
_cell.angle_alpha   90.00
_cell.angle_beta   90.00
_cell.angle_gamma   90.00
#
_symmetry.space_group_name_H-M   'P 1'
#
loop_
_entity.id
_entity.type
_entity.pdbx_description
1 polymer ?
#
loop_
_entity_poly.entity_id
_entity_poly.type
_entity_poly.pdbx_seq_one_letter_code
_entity_poly.pdbx_strand_id
1 'polypeptide(L)'
;MAKSPATTPSPRHAFAKTLKTFTTASGKTGQYYALPVLAKTYPGIARLPVAMRIVLESVLRNCDGKKVTADHVAQVAQWQPKAARTEEIPFVVARVVLQDFTGVPLLVDLAAMRSTARKLGANPKKIEPLVPVDLVVDHSIMVDHFGTKKALDLNMKLEFQRNRERYEFMKWGMQAFDTFRVVPPGFGIVHQVNLEYLARGVYQKKGVYYPDTLVGTDSHTTMINGIGVVGWGVGGIEAEAAMLGQPVYMLTPDVVGFEMTGRLREGVTATDLVLTVTEILRQHKVVGKFVEFFGEGTRSLALPDRATIANMAPEYGATMGFFPVDEKTIDYFKGTGRTKAEIEAFEAYFKAQGLFGVPNAGEIDYSQVVKLDLGSVTPSLAGPKRPQDRIELGKVAGQFESLFSKPNAENGFNQAATKLLTRYPLHRTEVTATTVAPPPVPEGAARTVSEMESNKPRLETARTNAVTHTKAPAALAIGNGDVLIAAITSCTNTSNPSVLLAAGLLAKKAVEAGLKVQPHIKTSLAPGSRIVTEYLTETGLLPYLEKLGFALAGYGCTTCIGNAGDLTPELNEVITQNDLVCAAVLSGNRNFEARIHPNLKANFLASPPLVVAYAIAGTVLTDLMTEPLGKGKGGKDVYLGDIWPSSEEIRALLKYAMKGKAFAANYAKVKTEPGKLWEHIKGVTGTAYTWPASTYIAEPPFFDTFVIQAEANSKEGTGGNGQKGMQSVQGARIMALFGDSITTDHISPAGS
;
A
#
# COMPACT_ATOMS: atom_id res chain seq x y z
N MET A 1 -17.47 7.51 -57.55
CA MET A 1 -17.56 8.41 -56.40
C MET A 1 -18.55 7.78 -55.40
N ALA A 2 -18.06 7.02 -54.45
CA ALA A 2 -18.88 6.42 -53.40
C ALA A 2 -19.07 7.46 -52.28
N LYS A 3 -20.32 7.78 -51.95
CA LYS A 3 -20.68 8.66 -50.83
C LYS A 3 -20.23 8.01 -49.49
N SER A 4 -19.35 8.68 -48.74
CA SER A 4 -19.04 8.36 -47.37
C SER A 4 -20.33 8.24 -46.54
N PRO A 5 -20.49 7.25 -45.67
CA PRO A 5 -21.66 7.16 -44.79
C PRO A 5 -21.67 8.36 -43.85
N ALA A 6 -22.81 9.02 -43.76
CA ALA A 6 -23.06 10.13 -42.86
C ALA A 6 -22.78 9.68 -41.42
N THR A 7 -21.77 10.29 -40.78
CA THR A 7 -21.53 10.15 -39.35
C THR A 7 -22.73 10.71 -38.57
N THR A 8 -23.47 9.83 -37.89
CA THR A 8 -24.48 10.23 -36.92
C THR A 8 -23.83 11.21 -35.91
N PRO A 9 -24.42 12.40 -35.70
CA PRO A 9 -23.86 13.34 -34.73
C PRO A 9 -23.82 12.68 -33.34
N SER A 10 -22.66 12.72 -32.71
CA SER A 10 -22.49 12.34 -31.32
C SER A 10 -23.55 13.07 -30.48
N PRO A 11 -24.31 12.37 -29.58
CA PRO A 11 -25.32 13.01 -28.76
C PRO A 11 -24.65 14.17 -27.98
N ARG A 12 -25.28 15.36 -28.01
CA ARG A 12 -24.81 16.51 -27.24
C ARG A 12 -24.79 16.12 -25.76
N HIS A 13 -23.67 16.33 -25.08
CA HIS A 13 -23.53 16.13 -23.65
C HIS A 13 -24.67 16.85 -22.89
N ALA A 14 -25.41 16.14 -22.05
CA ALA A 14 -26.62 16.67 -21.38
C ALA A 14 -26.35 17.95 -20.60
N PHE A 15 -25.15 18.07 -20.04
CA PHE A 15 -24.71 19.22 -19.24
C PHE A 15 -23.66 20.08 -19.97
N ALA A 16 -23.73 20.23 -21.29
CA ALA A 16 -22.77 21.01 -22.07
C ALA A 16 -22.61 22.46 -21.55
N LYS A 17 -23.64 23.06 -20.94
CA LYS A 17 -23.58 24.41 -20.34
C LYS A 17 -22.61 24.52 -19.16
N THR A 18 -22.25 23.40 -18.51
CA THR A 18 -21.28 23.35 -17.39
C THR A 18 -19.84 23.39 -17.86
N LEU A 19 -19.55 23.15 -19.15
CA LEU A 19 -18.20 23.28 -19.70
C LEU A 19 -17.78 24.75 -19.68
N LYS A 20 -16.74 25.07 -18.92
CA LYS A 20 -16.18 26.40 -18.69
C LYS A 20 -14.68 26.42 -18.91
N THR A 21 -14.10 27.60 -18.83
CA THR A 21 -12.65 27.81 -18.89
C THR A 21 -12.15 28.33 -17.54
N PHE A 22 -10.92 27.96 -17.21
CA PHE A 22 -10.13 28.57 -16.14
C PHE A 22 -8.79 29.05 -16.71
N THR A 23 -8.11 29.93 -15.99
CA THR A 23 -6.81 30.47 -16.40
C THR A 23 -5.80 30.26 -15.29
N THR A 24 -4.62 29.74 -15.64
CA THR A 24 -3.48 29.56 -14.70
C THR A 24 -2.79 30.88 -14.44
N ALA A 25 -1.95 30.94 -13.41
CA ALA A 25 -1.15 32.14 -13.10
C ALA A 25 -0.22 32.57 -14.26
N SER A 26 0.25 31.62 -15.08
CA SER A 26 1.04 31.89 -16.29
C SER A 26 0.20 32.30 -17.52
N GLY A 27 -1.12 32.46 -17.38
CA GLY A 27 -2.02 32.85 -18.46
C GLY A 27 -2.50 31.72 -19.37
N LYS A 28 -2.11 30.47 -19.12
CA LYS A 28 -2.60 29.30 -19.87
C LYS A 28 -4.06 29.02 -19.51
N THR A 29 -4.91 28.84 -20.53
CA THR A 29 -6.32 28.47 -20.33
C THR A 29 -6.54 26.98 -20.46
N GLY A 30 -7.51 26.45 -19.71
CA GLY A 30 -8.00 25.08 -19.78
C GLY A 30 -9.52 25.04 -19.67
N GLN A 31 -10.13 23.98 -20.20
CA GLN A 31 -11.56 23.73 -20.08
C GLN A 31 -11.84 22.75 -18.91
N TYR A 32 -12.99 22.82 -18.31
CA TYR A 32 -13.42 21.90 -17.25
C TYR A 32 -14.96 21.90 -17.10
N TYR A 33 -15.51 20.84 -16.58
CA TYR A 33 -16.92 20.74 -16.22
C TYR A 33 -17.14 21.35 -14.83
N ALA A 34 -17.72 22.55 -14.79
CA ALA A 34 -17.78 23.40 -13.60
C ALA A 34 -18.89 23.00 -12.64
N LEU A 35 -18.54 22.46 -11.48
CA LEU A 35 -19.48 22.21 -10.37
C LEU A 35 -20.20 23.46 -9.89
N PRO A 36 -19.57 24.66 -9.80
CA PRO A 36 -20.27 25.88 -9.45
C PRO A 36 -21.39 26.27 -10.42
N VAL A 37 -21.29 25.84 -11.70
CA VAL A 37 -22.37 26.06 -12.66
C VAL A 37 -23.50 25.03 -12.47
N LEU A 38 -23.17 23.79 -12.17
CA LEU A 38 -24.12 22.74 -11.84
C LEU A 38 -24.87 23.06 -10.54
N ALA A 39 -24.23 23.72 -9.58
CA ALA A 39 -24.81 24.15 -8.32
C ALA A 39 -25.96 25.16 -8.48
N LYS A 40 -26.08 25.85 -9.64
CA LYS A 40 -27.25 26.70 -9.94
C LYS A 40 -28.54 25.88 -10.10
N THR A 41 -28.40 24.61 -10.54
CA THR A 41 -29.53 23.65 -10.65
C THR A 41 -29.69 22.83 -9.38
N TYR A 42 -28.58 22.51 -8.69
CA TYR A 42 -28.55 21.71 -7.46
C TYR A 42 -27.81 22.47 -6.36
N PRO A 43 -28.47 23.40 -5.64
CA PRO A 43 -27.80 24.30 -4.66
C PRO A 43 -27.07 23.57 -3.53
N GLY A 44 -27.47 22.33 -3.19
CA GLY A 44 -26.87 21.54 -2.13
C GLY A 44 -25.41 21.10 -2.42
N ILE A 45 -24.93 21.20 -3.66
CA ILE A 45 -23.58 20.77 -4.04
C ILE A 45 -22.48 21.42 -3.19
N ALA A 46 -22.63 22.69 -2.80
CA ALA A 46 -21.64 23.40 -2.00
C ALA A 46 -21.46 22.79 -0.59
N ARG A 47 -22.45 22.07 -0.08
CA ARG A 47 -22.42 21.41 1.23
C ARG A 47 -22.11 19.92 1.17
N LEU A 48 -21.98 19.34 -0.02
CA LEU A 48 -21.52 17.96 -0.18
C LEU A 48 -20.09 17.79 0.33
N PRO A 49 -19.74 16.63 0.91
CA PRO A 49 -18.36 16.26 1.18
C PRO A 49 -17.46 16.49 -0.04
N VAL A 50 -16.24 16.98 0.18
CA VAL A 50 -15.30 17.31 -0.92
C VAL A 50 -15.04 16.09 -1.80
N ALA A 51 -14.88 14.92 -1.19
CA ALA A 51 -14.73 13.65 -1.90
C ALA A 51 -15.93 13.37 -2.81
N MET A 52 -17.16 13.59 -2.33
CA MET A 52 -18.38 13.41 -3.13
C MET A 52 -18.49 14.41 -4.28
N ARG A 53 -17.96 15.63 -4.12
CA ARG A 53 -17.90 16.60 -5.23
C ARG A 53 -16.92 16.17 -6.31
N ILE A 54 -15.80 15.50 -5.96
CA ILE A 54 -14.87 14.91 -6.94
C ILE A 54 -15.54 13.74 -7.68
N VAL A 55 -16.27 12.89 -6.96
CA VAL A 55 -17.07 11.82 -7.57
C VAL A 55 -18.12 12.41 -8.51
N LEU A 56 -18.83 13.47 -8.10
CA LEU A 56 -19.79 14.18 -8.93
C LEU A 56 -19.17 14.75 -10.20
N GLU A 57 -17.96 15.30 -10.13
CA GLU A 57 -17.23 15.77 -11.32
C GLU A 57 -17.00 14.64 -12.31
N SER A 58 -16.56 13.47 -11.84
CA SER A 58 -16.35 12.31 -12.72
C SER A 58 -17.66 11.86 -13.38
N VAL A 59 -18.75 11.77 -12.63
CA VAL A 59 -20.07 11.39 -13.18
C VAL A 59 -20.58 12.46 -14.16
N LEU A 60 -20.45 13.74 -13.83
CA LEU A 60 -20.82 14.85 -14.70
C LEU A 60 -20.05 14.83 -16.01
N ARG A 61 -18.73 14.75 -15.95
CA ARG A 61 -17.86 14.79 -17.14
C ARG A 61 -18.05 13.59 -18.06
N ASN A 62 -18.31 12.42 -17.52
CA ASN A 62 -18.49 11.19 -18.27
C ASN A 62 -19.97 10.88 -18.63
N CYS A 63 -20.89 11.83 -18.43
CA CYS A 63 -22.32 11.65 -18.75
C CYS A 63 -22.49 11.50 -20.27
N ASP A 64 -22.61 10.25 -20.72
CA ASP A 64 -22.76 9.86 -22.13
C ASP A 64 -24.19 9.42 -22.51
N GLY A 65 -25.10 9.40 -21.51
CA GLY A 65 -26.48 8.96 -21.65
C GLY A 65 -26.64 7.45 -21.82
N LYS A 66 -25.58 6.68 -21.62
CA LYS A 66 -25.54 5.20 -21.72
C LYS A 66 -25.04 4.54 -20.45
N LYS A 67 -23.71 4.60 -20.25
CA LYS A 67 -23.08 4.08 -19.03
C LYS A 67 -23.25 5.03 -17.84
N VAL A 68 -23.17 6.33 -18.12
CA VAL A 68 -23.38 7.40 -17.15
C VAL A 68 -24.50 8.30 -17.64
N THR A 69 -25.63 8.31 -16.92
CA THR A 69 -26.84 9.02 -17.30
C THR A 69 -26.99 10.36 -16.56
N ALA A 70 -27.93 11.18 -16.98
CA ALA A 70 -28.26 12.41 -16.28
C ALA A 70 -28.85 12.15 -14.88
N ASP A 71 -29.53 11.02 -14.70
CA ASP A 71 -30.08 10.63 -13.40
C ASP A 71 -28.96 10.31 -12.40
N HIS A 72 -27.86 9.66 -12.83
CA HIS A 72 -26.68 9.46 -11.99
C HIS A 72 -26.07 10.80 -11.52
N VAL A 73 -26.04 11.80 -12.40
CA VAL A 73 -25.56 13.16 -12.02
C VAL A 73 -26.49 13.78 -10.97
N ALA A 74 -27.81 13.70 -11.17
CA ALA A 74 -28.80 14.21 -10.23
C ALA A 74 -28.73 13.51 -8.87
N GLN A 75 -28.60 12.18 -8.88
CA GLN A 75 -28.46 11.33 -7.69
C GLN A 75 -27.28 11.77 -6.82
N VAL A 76 -26.09 11.91 -7.40
CA VAL A 76 -24.90 12.35 -6.63
C VAL A 76 -25.02 13.81 -6.19
N ALA A 77 -25.54 14.69 -7.06
CA ALA A 77 -25.71 16.11 -6.75
C ALA A 77 -26.73 16.36 -5.61
N GLN A 78 -27.68 15.45 -5.42
CA GLN A 78 -28.73 15.51 -4.39
C GLN A 78 -28.47 14.55 -3.22
N TRP A 79 -27.22 14.06 -3.07
CA TRP A 79 -26.86 13.21 -1.95
C TRP A 79 -27.26 13.83 -0.61
N GLN A 80 -27.85 13.02 0.26
CA GLN A 80 -28.30 13.41 1.59
C GLN A 80 -27.58 12.62 2.67
N PRO A 81 -27.15 13.26 3.79
CA PRO A 81 -26.36 12.60 4.84
C PRO A 81 -27.02 11.37 5.48
N LYS A 82 -28.35 11.37 5.55
CA LYS A 82 -29.16 10.37 6.27
C LYS A 82 -30.07 9.52 5.38
N ALA A 83 -29.97 9.66 4.05
CA ALA A 83 -30.77 8.86 3.14
C ALA A 83 -30.31 7.37 3.16
N ALA A 84 -31.24 6.47 2.83
CA ALA A 84 -30.89 5.07 2.58
C ALA A 84 -29.91 4.95 1.40
N ARG A 85 -29.04 3.98 1.47
CA ARG A 85 -28.03 3.69 0.43
C ARG A 85 -28.50 2.52 -0.42
N THR A 86 -29.27 2.80 -1.43
CA THR A 86 -29.87 1.80 -2.33
C THR A 86 -29.39 1.91 -3.77
N GLU A 87 -28.81 3.06 -4.14
CA GLU A 87 -28.48 3.37 -5.52
C GLU A 87 -26.97 3.29 -5.76
N GLU A 88 -26.58 2.72 -6.89
CA GLU A 88 -25.20 2.65 -7.33
C GLU A 88 -24.77 3.88 -8.13
N ILE A 89 -23.51 4.25 -8.01
CA ILE A 89 -22.86 5.34 -8.74
C ILE A 89 -21.86 4.75 -9.73
N PRO A 90 -21.95 5.08 -11.04
CA PRO A 90 -20.95 4.71 -12.03
C PRO A 90 -19.73 5.68 -11.96
N PHE A 91 -18.69 5.30 -11.25
CA PHE A 91 -17.50 6.12 -11.10
C PHE A 91 -16.45 5.76 -12.16
N VAL A 92 -16.08 6.73 -13.00
CA VAL A 92 -15.05 6.57 -14.03
C VAL A 92 -13.73 7.14 -13.53
N VAL A 93 -12.74 6.27 -13.34
CA VAL A 93 -11.41 6.66 -12.85
C VAL A 93 -10.54 7.28 -13.94
N ALA A 94 -9.59 8.13 -13.53
CA ALA A 94 -8.63 8.74 -14.45
C ALA A 94 -7.52 7.77 -14.84
N ARG A 95 -7.16 6.82 -13.96
CA ARG A 95 -6.09 5.84 -14.15
C ARG A 95 -6.24 4.63 -13.23
N VAL A 96 -5.42 3.60 -13.45
CA VAL A 96 -5.32 2.41 -12.59
C VAL A 96 -3.88 2.22 -12.14
N VAL A 97 -3.68 1.82 -10.89
CA VAL A 97 -2.36 1.51 -10.33
C VAL A 97 -2.35 0.06 -9.83
N LEU A 98 -1.35 -0.68 -10.24
CA LEU A 98 -1.19 -2.09 -9.93
C LEU A 98 0.09 -2.31 -9.11
N GLN A 99 0.08 -3.26 -8.20
CA GLN A 99 1.29 -3.87 -7.65
C GLN A 99 1.55 -5.22 -8.33
N ASP A 100 2.73 -5.79 -8.18
CA ASP A 100 3.17 -6.90 -9.02
C ASP A 100 2.55 -8.27 -8.68
N PHE A 101 2.05 -8.51 -7.47
CA PHE A 101 1.38 -9.78 -7.17
C PHE A 101 -0.05 -9.83 -7.72
N THR A 102 -0.82 -8.78 -7.52
CA THR A 102 -2.23 -8.72 -7.93
C THR A 102 -2.43 -8.12 -9.31
N GLY A 103 -1.44 -7.42 -9.87
CA GLY A 103 -1.52 -6.78 -11.18
C GLY A 103 -1.08 -7.67 -12.33
N VAL A 104 -0.21 -8.65 -12.10
CA VAL A 104 0.23 -9.58 -13.15
C VAL A 104 -0.91 -10.47 -13.66
N PRO A 105 -1.82 -11.01 -12.84
CA PRO A 105 -3.02 -11.70 -13.34
C PRO A 105 -3.84 -10.88 -14.32
N LEU A 106 -4.02 -9.58 -14.09
CA LEU A 106 -4.74 -8.68 -15.02
C LEU A 106 -4.02 -8.54 -16.35
N LEU A 107 -2.68 -8.49 -16.33
CA LEU A 107 -1.88 -8.49 -17.55
C LEU A 107 -1.99 -9.83 -18.29
N VAL A 108 -2.13 -10.96 -17.57
CA VAL A 108 -2.40 -12.29 -18.14
C VAL A 108 -3.73 -12.28 -18.88
N ASP A 109 -4.77 -11.71 -18.29
CA ASP A 109 -6.09 -11.63 -18.91
C ASP A 109 -6.06 -10.76 -20.19
N LEU A 110 -5.42 -9.60 -20.14
CA LEU A 110 -5.22 -8.76 -21.34
C LEU A 110 -4.43 -9.50 -22.44
N ALA A 111 -3.41 -10.28 -22.07
CA ALA A 111 -2.63 -11.10 -22.99
C ALA A 111 -3.51 -12.19 -23.64
N ALA A 112 -4.33 -12.87 -22.84
CA ALA A 112 -5.28 -13.89 -23.31
C ALA A 112 -6.35 -13.31 -24.21
N MET A 113 -6.88 -12.13 -23.90
CA MET A 113 -7.81 -11.38 -24.80
C MET A 113 -7.16 -11.10 -26.14
N ARG A 114 -5.87 -10.70 -26.18
CA ARG A 114 -5.13 -10.51 -27.44
C ARG A 114 -4.94 -11.81 -28.22
N SER A 115 -4.61 -12.91 -27.51
CA SER A 115 -4.51 -14.23 -28.12
C SER A 115 -5.83 -14.67 -28.74
N THR A 116 -6.94 -14.48 -28.02
CA THR A 116 -8.31 -14.77 -28.48
C THR A 116 -8.69 -13.90 -29.69
N ALA A 117 -8.41 -12.59 -29.66
CA ALA A 117 -8.64 -11.71 -30.78
C ALA A 117 -7.89 -12.18 -32.05
N ARG A 118 -6.65 -12.65 -31.88
CA ARG A 118 -5.86 -13.23 -32.98
C ARG A 118 -6.46 -14.53 -33.50
N LYS A 119 -6.87 -15.45 -32.60
CA LYS A 119 -7.53 -16.72 -32.94
C LYS A 119 -8.82 -16.47 -33.76
N LEU A 120 -9.53 -15.38 -33.47
CA LEU A 120 -10.74 -14.95 -34.18
C LEU A 120 -10.49 -14.11 -35.43
N GLY A 121 -9.23 -13.95 -35.86
CA GLY A 121 -8.87 -13.16 -37.05
C GLY A 121 -8.98 -11.64 -36.86
N ALA A 122 -9.17 -11.16 -35.63
CA ALA A 122 -9.23 -9.75 -35.30
C ALA A 122 -7.82 -9.20 -34.98
N ASN A 123 -7.66 -7.86 -35.08
CA ASN A 123 -6.41 -7.21 -34.75
C ASN A 123 -6.20 -7.17 -33.22
N PRO A 124 -5.20 -7.87 -32.65
CA PRO A 124 -4.92 -7.88 -31.20
C PRO A 124 -4.68 -6.50 -30.61
N LYS A 125 -4.15 -5.54 -31.38
CA LYS A 125 -3.91 -4.16 -30.90
C LYS A 125 -5.19 -3.39 -30.53
N LYS A 126 -6.37 -3.89 -30.89
CA LYS A 126 -7.64 -3.31 -30.42
C LYS A 126 -7.90 -3.55 -28.94
N ILE A 127 -7.26 -4.57 -28.36
CA ILE A 127 -7.26 -4.80 -26.92
C ILE A 127 -6.16 -3.92 -26.32
N GLU A 128 -6.57 -2.82 -25.71
CA GLU A 128 -5.70 -1.81 -25.13
C GLU A 128 -6.41 -1.19 -23.91
N PRO A 129 -5.74 -0.97 -22.79
CA PRO A 129 -6.31 -0.21 -21.70
C PRO A 129 -6.73 1.20 -22.14
N LEU A 130 -7.93 1.62 -21.76
CA LEU A 130 -8.52 2.90 -22.17
C LEU A 130 -8.16 4.06 -21.23
N VAL A 131 -7.52 3.74 -20.11
CA VAL A 131 -6.93 4.67 -19.14
C VAL A 131 -5.47 4.31 -18.90
N PRO A 132 -4.63 5.25 -18.45
CA PRO A 132 -3.25 4.93 -18.06
C PRO A 132 -3.20 3.87 -16.98
N VAL A 133 -2.31 2.90 -17.13
CA VAL A 133 -2.06 1.82 -16.15
C VAL A 133 -0.59 1.85 -15.78
N ASP A 134 -0.31 1.97 -14.49
CA ASP A 134 1.03 1.90 -13.93
C ASP A 134 1.13 0.71 -12.99
N LEU A 135 2.05 -0.23 -13.28
CA LEU A 135 2.40 -1.33 -12.39
C LEU A 135 3.72 -1.01 -11.70
N VAL A 136 3.76 -1.15 -10.38
CA VAL A 136 4.98 -0.98 -9.59
C VAL A 136 5.39 -2.33 -9.02
N VAL A 137 6.67 -2.71 -9.23
CA VAL A 137 7.22 -3.96 -8.68
C VAL A 137 7.78 -3.69 -7.30
N ASP A 138 7.09 -4.17 -6.27
CA ASP A 138 7.40 -3.83 -4.88
C ASP A 138 7.08 -4.93 -3.85
N HIS A 139 6.36 -5.98 -4.21
CA HIS A 139 5.92 -7.05 -3.33
C HIS A 139 6.77 -8.34 -3.46
N SER A 140 7.73 -8.39 -4.40
CA SER A 140 8.52 -9.58 -4.70
C SER A 140 9.77 -9.73 -3.84
N ILE A 141 10.26 -8.65 -3.24
CA ILE A 141 11.49 -8.66 -2.45
C ILE A 141 11.28 -9.26 -1.06
N MET A 142 12.18 -10.15 -0.65
CA MET A 142 12.21 -10.76 0.69
C MET A 142 13.50 -10.40 1.41
N VAL A 143 13.44 -10.31 2.75
CA VAL A 143 14.59 -10.03 3.60
C VAL A 143 15.29 -11.35 3.98
N ASP A 144 15.91 -12.01 2.99
CA ASP A 144 16.73 -13.22 3.23
C ASP A 144 18.06 -12.83 3.89
N HIS A 145 18.66 -11.73 3.43
CA HIS A 145 19.89 -11.17 3.98
C HIS A 145 19.60 -9.87 4.73
N PHE A 146 20.19 -9.71 5.90
CA PHE A 146 19.99 -8.57 6.80
C PHE A 146 21.27 -8.22 7.58
N GLY A 147 21.29 -7.10 8.30
CA GLY A 147 22.39 -6.71 9.19
C GLY A 147 23.74 -6.44 8.51
N THR A 148 23.78 -6.36 7.19
CA THR A 148 24.99 -6.16 6.40
C THR A 148 24.75 -5.17 5.25
N LYS A 149 25.76 -4.36 4.91
CA LYS A 149 25.70 -3.42 3.77
C LYS A 149 25.46 -4.08 2.41
N LYS A 150 25.69 -5.40 2.30
CA LYS A 150 25.46 -6.18 1.08
C LYS A 150 24.03 -6.74 1.00
N ALA A 151 23.20 -6.55 2.03
CA ALA A 151 21.88 -7.17 2.11
C ALA A 151 21.00 -6.81 0.91
N LEU A 152 20.92 -5.53 0.52
CA LEU A 152 20.15 -5.10 -0.64
C LEU A 152 20.57 -5.84 -1.92
N ASP A 153 21.86 -5.86 -2.24
CA ASP A 153 22.34 -6.48 -3.49
C ASP A 153 22.09 -8.00 -3.52
N LEU A 154 22.21 -8.66 -2.37
CA LEU A 154 21.96 -10.10 -2.24
C LEU A 154 20.46 -10.39 -2.37
N ASN A 155 19.60 -9.66 -1.67
CA ASN A 155 18.16 -9.82 -1.74
C ASN A 155 17.62 -9.52 -3.14
N MET A 156 18.10 -8.45 -3.80
CA MET A 156 17.73 -8.12 -5.18
C MET A 156 18.12 -9.25 -6.16
N LYS A 157 19.29 -9.87 -6.01
CA LYS A 157 19.68 -11.01 -6.86
C LYS A 157 18.71 -12.18 -6.69
N LEU A 158 18.35 -12.51 -5.45
CA LEU A 158 17.39 -13.58 -5.16
C LEU A 158 15.99 -13.24 -5.70
N GLU A 159 15.55 -12.00 -5.56
CA GLU A 159 14.29 -11.53 -6.11
C GLU A 159 14.22 -11.77 -7.63
N PHE A 160 15.24 -11.32 -8.38
CA PHE A 160 15.30 -11.50 -9.83
C PHE A 160 15.41 -12.97 -10.25
N GLN A 161 16.09 -13.78 -9.47
CA GLN A 161 16.18 -15.23 -9.72
C GLN A 161 14.82 -15.91 -9.54
N ARG A 162 14.10 -15.59 -8.44
CA ARG A 162 12.81 -16.18 -8.09
C ARG A 162 11.68 -15.75 -9.03
N ASN A 163 11.74 -14.51 -9.53
CA ASN A 163 10.64 -13.89 -10.27
C ASN A 163 10.93 -13.66 -11.76
N ARG A 164 11.94 -14.35 -12.31
CA ARG A 164 12.42 -14.12 -13.67
C ARG A 164 11.31 -14.20 -14.70
N GLU A 165 10.50 -15.25 -14.69
CA GLU A 165 9.40 -15.49 -15.63
C GLU A 165 8.36 -14.37 -15.56
N ARG A 166 7.99 -13.94 -14.35
CA ARG A 166 7.05 -12.81 -14.14
C ARG A 166 7.62 -11.52 -14.70
N TYR A 167 8.91 -11.27 -14.54
CA TYR A 167 9.57 -10.06 -15.04
C TYR A 167 9.72 -10.06 -16.57
N GLU A 168 9.99 -11.21 -17.16
CA GLU A 168 9.98 -11.39 -18.63
C GLU A 168 8.59 -11.08 -19.20
N PHE A 169 7.53 -11.56 -18.55
CA PHE A 169 6.15 -11.29 -18.93
C PHE A 169 5.78 -9.80 -18.79
N MET A 170 6.14 -9.16 -17.69
CA MET A 170 5.91 -7.71 -17.51
C MET A 170 6.64 -6.88 -18.57
N LYS A 171 7.85 -7.26 -18.95
CA LYS A 171 8.58 -6.60 -20.05
C LYS A 171 7.88 -6.74 -21.40
N TRP A 172 7.27 -7.90 -21.65
CA TRP A 172 6.41 -8.04 -22.81
C TRP A 172 5.24 -7.06 -22.74
N GLY A 173 4.55 -6.97 -21.62
CA GLY A 173 3.42 -6.05 -21.43
C GLY A 173 3.78 -4.60 -21.71
N MET A 174 4.92 -4.13 -21.21
CA MET A 174 5.42 -2.75 -21.44
C MET A 174 5.59 -2.39 -22.91
N GLN A 175 5.94 -3.34 -23.77
CA GLN A 175 6.12 -3.09 -25.22
C GLN A 175 4.87 -3.41 -26.04
N ALA A 176 4.00 -4.28 -25.52
CA ALA A 176 2.81 -4.71 -26.20
C ALA A 176 1.66 -3.68 -26.09
N PHE A 177 1.57 -2.98 -24.96
CA PHE A 177 0.52 -2.00 -24.67
C PHE A 177 1.09 -0.58 -24.55
N ASP A 178 0.50 0.38 -25.24
CA ASP A 178 0.96 1.78 -25.24
C ASP A 178 0.64 2.50 -23.92
N THR A 179 -0.43 2.09 -23.23
CA THR A 179 -0.93 2.70 -21.98
C THR A 179 -0.46 2.00 -20.73
N PHE A 180 0.24 0.87 -20.84
CA PHE A 180 0.75 0.08 -19.72
C PHE A 180 2.23 0.37 -19.44
N ARG A 181 2.55 0.76 -18.21
CA ARG A 181 3.91 1.09 -17.79
C ARG A 181 4.29 0.29 -16.55
N VAL A 182 5.57 -0.02 -16.40
CA VAL A 182 6.11 -0.70 -15.23
C VAL A 182 7.20 0.16 -14.58
N VAL A 183 7.10 0.35 -13.28
CA VAL A 183 8.20 0.83 -12.44
C VAL A 183 8.96 -0.40 -11.95
N PRO A 184 10.25 -0.55 -12.33
CA PRO A 184 11.03 -1.74 -12.04
C PRO A 184 11.27 -1.97 -10.55
N PRO A 185 11.73 -3.19 -10.15
CA PRO A 185 12.13 -3.49 -8.78
C PRO A 185 13.17 -2.50 -8.23
N GLY A 186 13.10 -2.24 -6.92
CA GLY A 186 14.07 -1.43 -6.22
C GLY A 186 13.89 0.09 -6.33
N PHE A 187 12.75 0.59 -6.83
CA PHE A 187 12.42 2.02 -6.76
C PHE A 187 11.65 2.41 -5.52
N GLY A 188 10.73 1.58 -5.08
CA GLY A 188 9.94 1.82 -3.88
C GLY A 188 8.61 1.06 -3.88
N ILE A 189 7.87 1.23 -2.80
CA ILE A 189 6.52 0.67 -2.64
C ILE A 189 5.51 1.44 -3.50
N VAL A 190 4.52 0.72 -4.05
CA VAL A 190 3.54 1.26 -5.01
C VAL A 190 2.87 2.55 -4.53
N HIS A 191 2.40 2.60 -3.28
CA HIS A 191 1.69 3.79 -2.79
C HIS A 191 2.60 4.99 -2.56
N GLN A 192 3.87 4.80 -2.19
CA GLN A 192 4.83 5.90 -2.08
C GLN A 192 5.28 6.37 -3.47
N VAL A 193 5.57 5.47 -4.39
CA VAL A 193 5.87 5.80 -5.79
C VAL A 193 4.68 6.52 -6.44
N ASN A 194 3.45 6.10 -6.14
CA ASN A 194 2.25 6.76 -6.58
C ASN A 194 2.17 8.19 -6.03
N LEU A 195 2.37 8.38 -4.74
CA LEU A 195 2.33 9.67 -4.07
C LEU A 195 3.42 10.62 -4.58
N GLU A 196 4.66 10.14 -4.72
CA GLU A 196 5.84 10.95 -5.08
C GLU A 196 5.97 11.21 -6.58
N TYR A 197 5.52 10.29 -7.43
CA TYR A 197 5.85 10.30 -8.86
C TYR A 197 4.66 10.14 -9.81
N LEU A 198 3.77 9.15 -9.59
CA LEU A 198 2.73 8.83 -10.58
C LEU A 198 1.57 9.82 -10.53
N ALA A 199 1.17 10.28 -9.36
CA ALA A 199 0.05 11.22 -9.19
C ALA A 199 0.36 12.58 -9.79
N ARG A 200 -0.61 13.14 -10.51
CA ARG A 200 -0.52 14.46 -11.19
C ARG A 200 -1.42 15.51 -10.57
N GLY A 201 -2.36 15.11 -9.71
CA GLY A 201 -3.38 15.97 -9.13
C GLY A 201 -4.48 16.35 -10.10
N VAL A 202 -4.14 16.74 -11.34
CA VAL A 202 -5.08 16.95 -12.46
C VAL A 202 -4.55 16.30 -13.72
N TYR A 203 -5.46 15.80 -14.53
CA TYR A 203 -5.22 15.27 -15.87
C TYR A 203 -5.87 16.16 -16.92
N GLN A 204 -5.43 16.02 -18.16
CA GLN A 204 -6.03 16.68 -19.33
C GLN A 204 -6.25 15.68 -20.46
N LYS A 205 -7.45 15.68 -21.02
CA LYS A 205 -7.78 14.92 -22.24
C LYS A 205 -8.56 15.82 -23.20
N LYS A 206 -8.05 16.00 -24.41
CA LYS A 206 -8.67 16.86 -25.46
C LYS A 206 -8.99 18.29 -24.98
N GLY A 207 -8.11 18.89 -24.18
CA GLY A 207 -8.27 20.25 -23.66
C GLY A 207 -9.10 20.38 -22.37
N VAL A 208 -9.79 19.31 -21.95
CA VAL A 208 -10.59 19.29 -20.73
C VAL A 208 -9.73 18.77 -19.58
N TYR A 209 -9.64 19.55 -18.50
CA TYR A 209 -8.99 19.19 -17.25
C TYR A 209 -9.98 18.54 -16.28
N TYR A 210 -9.48 17.59 -15.51
CA TYR A 210 -10.24 16.84 -14.50
C TYR A 210 -9.32 16.36 -13.38
N PRO A 211 -9.87 16.07 -12.17
CA PRO A 211 -9.05 15.64 -11.04
C PRO A 211 -8.47 14.25 -11.29
N ASP A 212 -7.29 14.03 -10.73
CA ASP A 212 -6.70 12.70 -10.62
C ASP A 212 -7.59 11.83 -9.72
N THR A 213 -7.98 10.67 -10.22
CA THR A 213 -8.76 9.67 -9.50
C THR A 213 -8.31 8.30 -9.92
N LEU A 214 -8.29 7.32 -9.02
CA LEU A 214 -7.83 5.99 -9.37
C LEU A 214 -8.49 4.88 -8.57
N VAL A 215 -8.36 3.67 -9.09
CA VAL A 215 -8.44 2.44 -8.30
C VAL A 215 -7.11 1.71 -8.41
N GLY A 216 -6.79 0.91 -7.42
CA GLY A 216 -5.56 0.12 -7.42
C GLY A 216 -5.78 -1.28 -6.87
N THR A 217 -4.90 -2.21 -7.22
CA THR A 217 -4.98 -3.60 -6.76
C THR A 217 -4.30 -3.82 -5.39
N ASP A 218 -3.97 -2.75 -4.70
CA ASP A 218 -3.46 -2.77 -3.33
C ASP A 218 -4.41 -2.05 -2.39
N SER A 219 -4.69 -2.63 -1.21
CA SER A 219 -5.59 -2.03 -0.22
C SER A 219 -5.11 -0.66 0.26
N HIS A 220 -3.78 -0.43 0.31
CA HIS A 220 -3.18 0.85 0.73
C HIS A 220 -3.06 1.89 -0.41
N THR A 221 -3.71 1.64 -1.56
CA THR A 221 -3.95 2.67 -2.60
C THR A 221 -4.52 3.96 -2.00
N THR A 222 -5.26 3.83 -0.90
CA THR A 222 -5.83 4.95 -0.14
C THR A 222 -4.82 5.96 0.38
N MET A 223 -3.52 5.65 0.42
CA MET A 223 -2.48 6.64 0.78
C MET A 223 -2.54 7.89 -0.09
N ILE A 224 -3.00 7.76 -1.33
CA ILE A 224 -3.13 8.85 -2.29
C ILE A 224 -4.18 9.90 -1.86
N ASN A 225 -5.11 9.52 -0.98
CA ASN A 225 -6.13 10.44 -0.49
C ASN A 225 -5.51 11.59 0.33
N GLY A 226 -4.31 11.41 0.87
CA GLY A 226 -3.56 12.45 1.58
C GLY A 226 -3.23 13.68 0.75
N ILE A 227 -3.15 13.56 -0.59
CA ILE A 227 -2.95 14.68 -1.52
C ILE A 227 -4.25 15.13 -2.22
N GLY A 228 -5.41 14.72 -1.71
CA GLY A 228 -6.71 15.10 -2.25
C GLY A 228 -7.12 14.37 -3.53
N VAL A 229 -6.55 13.19 -3.77
CA VAL A 229 -6.94 12.31 -4.87
C VAL A 229 -7.91 11.26 -4.35
N VAL A 230 -9.08 11.14 -4.95
CA VAL A 230 -10.05 10.09 -4.65
C VAL A 230 -9.56 8.79 -5.25
N GLY A 231 -9.33 7.79 -4.40
CA GLY A 231 -8.85 6.48 -4.82
C GLY A 231 -8.88 5.46 -3.70
N TRP A 232 -9.09 4.20 -4.06
CA TRP A 232 -9.13 3.08 -3.10
C TRP A 232 -8.68 1.76 -3.74
N GLY A 233 -8.46 0.76 -2.89
CA GLY A 233 -8.14 -0.61 -3.31
C GLY A 233 -9.37 -1.36 -3.79
N VAL A 234 -9.22 -2.09 -4.89
CA VAL A 234 -10.28 -2.94 -5.48
C VAL A 234 -9.73 -4.32 -5.80
N GLY A 235 -10.63 -5.27 -6.05
CA GLY A 235 -10.27 -6.57 -6.60
C GLY A 235 -9.75 -6.51 -8.04
N GLY A 236 -9.09 -7.58 -8.49
CA GLY A 236 -8.51 -7.65 -9.83
C GLY A 236 -9.54 -7.41 -10.94
N ILE A 237 -10.70 -8.05 -10.88
CA ILE A 237 -11.78 -7.92 -11.89
C ILE A 237 -12.27 -6.48 -12.00
N GLU A 238 -12.42 -5.76 -10.89
CA GLU A 238 -12.86 -4.35 -10.90
C GLU A 238 -11.79 -3.44 -11.50
N ALA A 239 -10.52 -3.69 -11.16
CA ALA A 239 -9.41 -2.95 -11.76
C ALA A 239 -9.32 -3.19 -13.27
N GLU A 240 -9.48 -4.44 -13.72
CA GLU A 240 -9.50 -4.79 -15.13
C GLU A 240 -10.67 -4.15 -15.88
N ALA A 241 -11.87 -4.18 -15.31
CA ALA A 241 -13.03 -3.49 -15.87
C ALA A 241 -12.75 -1.99 -16.03
N ALA A 242 -12.14 -1.35 -15.03
CA ALA A 242 -11.73 0.05 -15.11
C ALA A 242 -10.68 0.29 -16.19
N MET A 243 -9.70 -0.61 -16.35
CA MET A 243 -8.71 -0.56 -17.44
C MET A 243 -9.39 -0.60 -18.81
N LEU A 244 -10.44 -1.40 -18.95
CA LEU A 244 -11.22 -1.55 -20.19
C LEU A 244 -12.31 -0.47 -20.36
N GLY A 245 -12.28 0.58 -19.53
CA GLY A 245 -13.16 1.75 -19.63
C GLY A 245 -14.60 1.51 -19.15
N GLN A 246 -14.79 0.52 -18.30
CA GLN A 246 -16.04 0.38 -17.55
C GLN A 246 -16.02 1.31 -16.33
N PRO A 247 -17.15 1.91 -15.93
CA PRO A 247 -17.25 2.53 -14.63
C PRO A 247 -17.04 1.52 -13.51
N VAL A 248 -16.42 1.96 -12.42
CA VAL A 248 -16.46 1.23 -11.16
C VAL A 248 -17.80 1.57 -10.50
N TYR A 249 -18.66 0.58 -10.38
CA TYR A 249 -19.95 0.77 -9.73
C TYR A 249 -19.77 0.64 -8.22
N MET A 250 -20.25 1.63 -7.49
CA MET A 250 -20.21 1.63 -6.04
C MET A 250 -21.57 2.07 -5.49
N LEU A 251 -21.99 1.44 -4.41
CA LEU A 251 -23.15 1.92 -3.67
C LEU A 251 -22.87 3.35 -3.17
N THR A 252 -23.85 4.22 -3.27
CA THR A 252 -23.75 5.59 -2.77
C THR A 252 -23.26 5.57 -1.31
N PRO A 253 -22.08 6.13 -0.98
CA PRO A 253 -21.46 5.92 0.33
C PRO A 253 -22.05 6.83 1.41
N ASP A 254 -22.00 6.38 2.66
CA ASP A 254 -21.98 7.28 3.80
C ASP A 254 -20.63 7.98 3.86
N VAL A 255 -20.63 9.25 4.30
CA VAL A 255 -19.40 10.00 4.51
C VAL A 255 -19.32 10.44 5.97
N VAL A 256 -18.31 9.94 6.67
CA VAL A 256 -17.99 10.30 8.04
C VAL A 256 -17.01 11.47 8.04
N GLY A 257 -17.41 12.61 8.57
CA GLY A 257 -16.49 13.73 8.80
C GLY A 257 -15.68 13.49 10.07
N PHE A 258 -14.35 13.58 9.97
CA PHE A 258 -13.45 13.49 11.11
C PHE A 258 -12.84 14.87 11.40
N GLU A 259 -13.37 15.54 12.43
CA GLU A 259 -12.92 16.86 12.86
C GLU A 259 -11.67 16.74 13.72
N MET A 260 -10.58 17.37 13.27
CA MET A 260 -9.36 17.50 14.05
C MET A 260 -9.19 18.93 14.55
N THR A 261 -8.89 19.07 15.84
CA THR A 261 -8.60 20.36 16.49
C THR A 261 -7.23 20.34 17.15
N GLY A 262 -6.70 21.51 17.49
CA GLY A 262 -5.42 21.61 18.19
C GLY A 262 -4.20 21.21 17.36
N ARG A 263 -3.13 20.79 18.05
CA ARG A 263 -1.85 20.37 17.46
C ARG A 263 -1.24 19.21 18.24
N LEU A 264 -0.43 18.38 17.56
CA LEU A 264 0.35 17.34 18.23
C LEU A 264 1.35 17.95 19.21
N ARG A 265 1.50 17.31 20.36
CA ARG A 265 2.48 17.68 21.40
C ARG A 265 3.89 17.25 21.01
N GLU A 266 4.89 17.85 21.66
CA GLU A 266 6.29 17.43 21.55
C GLU A 266 6.44 15.94 21.89
N GLY A 267 7.27 15.23 21.13
CA GLY A 267 7.54 13.80 21.30
C GLY A 267 6.48 12.86 20.71
N VAL A 268 5.32 13.36 20.27
CA VAL A 268 4.27 12.58 19.59
C VAL A 268 4.54 12.53 18.08
N THR A 269 4.39 11.35 17.50
CA THR A 269 4.66 11.11 16.08
C THR A 269 3.37 10.97 15.24
N ALA A 270 3.51 11.06 13.92
CA ALA A 270 2.41 10.76 13.01
C ALA A 270 1.89 9.32 13.17
N THR A 271 2.74 8.39 13.59
CA THR A 271 2.35 7.00 13.88
C THR A 271 1.39 6.93 15.06
N ASP A 272 1.69 7.65 16.14
CA ASP A 272 0.82 7.69 17.33
C ASP A 272 -0.56 8.24 16.97
N LEU A 273 -0.58 9.28 16.12
CA LEU A 273 -1.82 9.86 15.61
C LEU A 273 -2.61 8.85 14.78
N VAL A 274 -1.98 8.17 13.81
CA VAL A 274 -2.72 7.23 12.95
C VAL A 274 -3.23 6.01 13.71
N LEU A 275 -2.50 5.52 14.71
CA LEU A 275 -2.98 4.44 15.58
C LEU A 275 -4.19 4.89 16.41
N THR A 276 -4.16 6.13 16.93
CA THR A 276 -5.30 6.74 17.64
C THR A 276 -6.52 6.89 16.74
N VAL A 277 -6.34 7.41 15.52
CA VAL A 277 -7.41 7.53 14.51
C VAL A 277 -7.98 6.15 14.16
N THR A 278 -7.13 5.14 14.02
CA THR A 278 -7.54 3.76 13.70
C THR A 278 -8.42 3.17 14.81
N GLU A 279 -8.01 3.32 16.06
CA GLU A 279 -8.81 2.88 17.22
C GLU A 279 -10.18 3.57 17.23
N ILE A 280 -10.22 4.91 17.14
CA ILE A 280 -11.46 5.70 17.20
C ILE A 280 -12.40 5.31 16.04
N LEU A 281 -11.92 5.25 14.82
CA LEU A 281 -12.75 4.96 13.65
C LEU A 281 -13.30 3.51 13.66
N ARG A 282 -12.52 2.55 14.18
CA ARG A 282 -13.03 1.19 14.41
C ARG A 282 -14.18 1.17 15.40
N GLN A 283 -14.09 1.92 16.49
CA GLN A 283 -15.17 2.06 17.47
C GLN A 283 -16.44 2.68 16.84
N HIS A 284 -16.26 3.61 15.91
CA HIS A 284 -17.36 4.28 15.17
C HIS A 284 -17.90 3.49 13.97
N LYS A 285 -17.42 2.25 13.72
CA LYS A 285 -17.94 1.31 12.71
C LYS A 285 -18.02 1.94 11.31
N VAL A 286 -16.90 2.42 10.80
CA VAL A 286 -16.80 3.10 9.50
C VAL A 286 -16.63 2.15 8.29
N VAL A 287 -16.83 0.85 8.48
CA VAL A 287 -16.66 -0.15 7.43
C VAL A 287 -17.51 0.18 6.21
N GLY A 288 -16.87 0.23 5.04
CA GLY A 288 -17.53 0.54 3.75
C GLY A 288 -17.91 2.01 3.57
N LYS A 289 -17.60 2.89 4.51
CA LYS A 289 -17.86 4.33 4.43
C LYS A 289 -16.66 5.09 3.90
N PHE A 290 -16.87 6.31 3.43
CA PHE A 290 -15.81 7.29 3.23
C PHE A 290 -15.54 8.02 4.54
N VAL A 291 -14.29 8.30 4.84
CA VAL A 291 -13.91 9.21 5.92
C VAL A 291 -13.27 10.45 5.29
N GLU A 292 -13.71 11.64 5.68
CA GLU A 292 -13.16 12.92 5.23
C GLU A 292 -12.66 13.73 6.42
N PHE A 293 -11.39 14.10 6.40
CA PHE A 293 -10.73 14.82 7.48
C PHE A 293 -10.85 16.33 7.28
N PHE A 294 -11.26 17.05 8.33
CA PHE A 294 -11.46 18.48 8.26
C PHE A 294 -11.13 19.20 9.58
N GLY A 295 -11.26 20.51 9.61
CA GLY A 295 -11.00 21.34 10.79
C GLY A 295 -9.58 21.89 10.87
N GLU A 296 -9.31 22.71 11.89
CA GLU A 296 -8.04 23.42 12.04
C GLU A 296 -6.85 22.51 12.32
N GLY A 297 -7.07 21.44 13.08
CA GLY A 297 -6.06 20.42 13.35
C GLY A 297 -5.59 19.77 12.06
N THR A 298 -6.50 19.46 11.12
CA THR A 298 -6.16 18.93 9.81
C THR A 298 -5.24 19.85 9.02
N ARG A 299 -5.47 21.17 9.07
CA ARG A 299 -4.59 22.18 8.44
C ARG A 299 -3.20 22.24 9.07
N SER A 300 -3.10 21.88 10.35
CA SER A 300 -1.80 21.87 11.05
C SER A 300 -0.88 20.72 10.62
N LEU A 301 -1.44 19.62 10.11
CA LEU A 301 -0.67 18.43 9.68
C LEU A 301 0.09 18.68 8.38
N ALA A 302 1.34 18.23 8.34
CA ALA A 302 2.11 18.15 7.11
C ALA A 302 1.48 17.11 6.17
N LEU A 303 1.71 17.24 4.86
CA LEU A 303 1.11 16.31 3.91
C LEU A 303 1.52 14.85 4.13
N PRO A 304 2.79 14.51 4.46
CA PRO A 304 3.16 13.13 4.79
C PRO A 304 2.39 12.55 5.99
N ASP A 305 2.01 13.38 6.99
CA ASP A 305 1.17 12.93 8.11
C ASP A 305 -0.23 12.56 7.63
N ARG A 306 -0.83 13.38 6.75
CA ARG A 306 -2.13 13.10 6.12
C ARG A 306 -2.08 11.80 5.30
N ALA A 307 -1.01 11.60 4.53
CA ALA A 307 -0.80 10.38 3.74
C ALA A 307 -0.67 9.14 4.63
N THR A 308 0.01 9.25 5.79
CA THR A 308 0.12 8.18 6.78
C THR A 308 -1.25 7.77 7.31
N ILE A 309 -2.12 8.73 7.63
CA ILE A 309 -3.50 8.48 8.09
C ILE A 309 -4.34 7.85 6.98
N ALA A 310 -4.27 8.40 5.77
CA ALA A 310 -4.99 7.89 4.61
C ALA A 310 -4.58 6.46 4.24
N ASN A 311 -3.30 6.12 4.40
CA ASN A 311 -2.77 4.78 4.14
C ASN A 311 -3.49 3.70 4.98
N MET A 312 -3.80 3.98 6.24
CA MET A 312 -4.43 3.02 7.15
C MET A 312 -5.98 2.98 7.04
N ALA A 313 -6.56 3.49 5.95
CA ALA A 313 -8.01 3.37 5.74
C ALA A 313 -8.51 1.91 5.79
N PRO A 314 -7.83 0.92 5.20
CA PRO A 314 -8.22 -0.48 5.35
C PRO A 314 -8.21 -0.97 6.79
N GLU A 315 -7.24 -0.53 7.60
CA GLU A 315 -7.10 -0.94 9.00
C GLU A 315 -8.20 -0.37 9.89
N TYR A 316 -8.64 0.87 9.67
CA TYR A 316 -9.83 1.36 10.37
C TYR A 316 -11.15 0.96 9.69
N GLY A 317 -11.09 0.33 8.51
CA GLY A 317 -12.21 -0.30 7.81
C GLY A 317 -12.95 0.61 6.83
N ALA A 318 -12.50 1.84 6.59
CA ALA A 318 -13.10 2.72 5.61
C ALA A 318 -12.68 2.39 4.18
N THR A 319 -13.52 2.72 3.20
CA THR A 319 -13.15 2.63 1.79
C THR A 319 -12.01 3.58 1.44
N MET A 320 -12.00 4.79 2.04
CA MET A 320 -10.91 5.76 1.92
C MET A 320 -10.88 6.72 3.11
N GLY A 321 -9.72 7.39 3.31
CA GLY A 321 -9.51 8.44 4.29
C GLY A 321 -9.04 9.72 3.59
N PHE A 322 -9.96 10.57 3.20
CA PHE A 322 -9.74 11.68 2.28
C PHE A 322 -9.37 12.98 2.99
N PHE A 323 -8.37 13.66 2.44
CA PHE A 323 -7.95 15.00 2.86
C PHE A 323 -8.19 16.01 1.72
N PRO A 324 -8.98 17.07 1.92
CA PRO A 324 -9.10 18.14 0.95
C PRO A 324 -7.76 18.83 0.65
N VAL A 325 -7.61 19.31 -0.59
CA VAL A 325 -6.38 19.97 -1.05
C VAL A 325 -6.26 21.38 -0.46
N ASP A 326 -5.04 21.77 -0.11
CA ASP A 326 -4.69 23.10 0.38
C ASP A 326 -3.26 23.49 -0.01
N GLU A 327 -2.73 24.56 0.60
CA GLU A 327 -1.36 25.03 0.38
C GLU A 327 -0.30 23.95 0.71
N LYS A 328 -0.57 23.06 1.67
CA LYS A 328 0.32 21.94 2.01
C LYS A 328 0.45 20.96 0.85
N THR A 329 -0.62 20.77 0.07
CA THR A 329 -0.58 19.95 -1.15
C THR A 329 0.30 20.59 -2.23
N ILE A 330 0.19 21.93 -2.40
CA ILE A 330 1.04 22.69 -3.32
C ILE A 330 2.50 22.59 -2.93
N ASP A 331 2.83 22.76 -1.64
CA ASP A 331 4.19 22.66 -1.13
C ASP A 331 4.77 21.25 -1.31
N TYR A 332 3.96 20.23 -1.11
CA TYR A 332 4.36 18.85 -1.37
C TYR A 332 4.68 18.61 -2.85
N PHE A 333 3.85 19.10 -3.77
CA PHE A 333 4.12 18.98 -5.20
C PHE A 333 5.41 19.71 -5.62
N LYS A 334 5.69 20.89 -5.06
CA LYS A 334 6.98 21.58 -5.24
C LYS A 334 8.15 20.74 -4.70
N GLY A 335 8.00 20.24 -3.48
CA GLY A 335 9.00 19.43 -2.78
C GLY A 335 9.28 18.07 -3.43
N THR A 336 8.33 17.52 -4.19
CA THR A 336 8.47 16.25 -4.92
C THR A 336 8.73 16.42 -6.42
N GLY A 337 9.01 17.65 -6.87
CA GLY A 337 9.55 17.93 -8.21
C GLY A 337 8.52 17.97 -9.34
N ARG A 338 7.22 18.18 -9.04
CA ARG A 338 6.23 18.50 -10.08
C ARG A 338 6.60 19.83 -10.73
N THR A 339 6.35 19.93 -12.02
CA THR A 339 6.67 21.13 -12.78
C THR A 339 5.78 22.32 -12.37
N LYS A 340 6.29 23.54 -12.55
CA LYS A 340 5.51 24.76 -12.27
C LYS A 340 4.19 24.76 -13.01
N ALA A 341 4.16 24.30 -14.28
CA ALA A 341 2.95 24.25 -15.08
C ALA A 341 1.90 23.26 -14.55
N GLU A 342 2.34 22.10 -14.04
CA GLU A 342 1.44 21.13 -13.37
C GLU A 342 0.85 21.71 -12.10
N ILE A 343 1.65 22.35 -11.28
CA ILE A 343 1.23 22.96 -10.02
C ILE A 343 0.24 24.10 -10.27
N GLU A 344 0.53 25.01 -11.20
CA GLU A 344 -0.38 26.09 -11.57
C GLU A 344 -1.72 25.58 -12.12
N ALA A 345 -1.70 24.55 -12.95
CA ALA A 345 -2.92 23.94 -13.48
C ALA A 345 -3.75 23.28 -12.37
N PHE A 346 -3.10 22.58 -11.44
CA PHE A 346 -3.73 21.98 -10.29
C PHE A 346 -4.41 23.02 -9.39
N GLU A 347 -3.67 24.03 -8.98
CA GLU A 347 -4.18 25.09 -8.11
C GLU A 347 -5.34 25.84 -8.74
N ALA A 348 -5.18 26.26 -10.00
CA ALA A 348 -6.21 27.01 -10.72
C ALA A 348 -7.48 26.17 -10.94
N TYR A 349 -7.33 24.87 -11.26
CA TYR A 349 -8.45 23.96 -11.42
C TYR A 349 -9.24 23.78 -10.13
N PHE A 350 -8.57 23.43 -9.02
CA PHE A 350 -9.25 23.19 -7.74
C PHE A 350 -9.91 24.47 -7.19
N LYS A 351 -9.28 25.65 -7.37
CA LYS A 351 -9.90 26.95 -7.03
C LYS A 351 -11.13 27.23 -7.90
N ALA A 352 -11.04 26.97 -9.21
CA ALA A 352 -12.16 27.18 -10.13
C ALA A 352 -13.36 26.25 -9.84
N GLN A 353 -13.09 25.05 -9.33
CA GLN A 353 -14.11 24.08 -8.90
C GLN A 353 -14.70 24.38 -7.51
N GLY A 354 -14.11 25.31 -6.74
CA GLY A 354 -14.47 25.53 -5.34
C GLY A 354 -14.12 24.36 -4.42
N LEU A 355 -13.02 23.65 -4.74
CA LEU A 355 -12.55 22.46 -4.02
C LEU A 355 -11.20 22.68 -3.31
N PHE A 356 -10.69 23.91 -3.30
CA PHE A 356 -9.42 24.28 -2.67
C PHE A 356 -9.66 24.82 -1.26
N GLY A 357 -9.02 24.22 -0.28
CA GLY A 357 -9.11 24.55 1.13
C GLY A 357 -9.72 23.43 1.97
N VAL A 358 -9.23 23.26 3.20
CA VAL A 358 -9.80 22.33 4.18
C VAL A 358 -11.02 22.97 4.82
N PRO A 359 -12.22 22.35 4.78
CA PRO A 359 -13.45 22.92 5.34
C PRO A 359 -13.37 23.15 6.86
N ASN A 360 -14.16 24.10 7.35
CA ASN A 360 -14.42 24.31 8.77
C ASN A 360 -15.64 23.51 9.24
N ALA A 361 -15.80 23.41 10.55
CA ALA A 361 -16.98 22.82 11.15
C ALA A 361 -18.27 23.55 10.69
N GLY A 362 -19.28 22.77 10.31
CA GLY A 362 -20.58 23.29 9.87
C GLY A 362 -20.67 23.72 8.39
N GLU A 363 -19.56 23.70 7.63
CA GLU A 363 -19.58 24.03 6.20
C GLU A 363 -20.08 22.86 5.34
N ILE A 364 -19.85 21.63 5.77
CA ILE A 364 -20.14 20.39 5.03
C ILE A 364 -21.14 19.55 5.82
N ASP A 365 -22.04 18.89 5.09
CA ASP A 365 -23.00 17.95 5.65
C ASP A 365 -22.42 16.52 5.57
N TYR A 366 -22.15 15.93 6.74
CA TYR A 366 -21.65 14.56 6.88
C TYR A 366 -22.71 13.60 7.41
N SER A 367 -22.64 12.32 7.07
CA SER A 367 -23.51 11.28 7.63
C SER A 367 -23.31 11.13 9.15
N GLN A 368 -22.08 11.33 9.61
CA GLN A 368 -21.66 11.33 11.01
C GLN A 368 -20.46 12.26 11.17
N VAL A 369 -20.29 12.85 12.34
CA VAL A 369 -19.08 13.61 12.70
C VAL A 369 -18.42 12.96 13.91
N VAL A 370 -17.12 12.68 13.79
CA VAL A 370 -16.23 12.21 14.85
C VAL A 370 -15.21 13.30 15.13
N LYS A 371 -14.76 13.44 16.39
CA LYS A 371 -13.87 14.54 16.80
C LYS A 371 -12.62 14.01 17.49
N LEU A 372 -11.49 14.67 17.25
CA LEU A 372 -10.23 14.42 17.94
C LEU A 372 -9.48 15.72 18.19
N ASP A 373 -9.14 15.97 19.46
CA ASP A 373 -8.13 16.96 19.82
C ASP A 373 -6.73 16.32 19.66
N LEU A 374 -5.92 16.87 18.76
CA LEU A 374 -4.55 16.40 18.51
C LEU A 374 -3.66 16.49 19.78
N GLY A 375 -3.97 17.42 20.68
CA GLY A 375 -3.29 17.55 21.98
C GLY A 375 -3.50 16.37 22.92
N SER A 376 -4.52 15.53 22.70
CA SER A 376 -4.80 14.34 23.51
C SER A 376 -4.03 13.08 23.08
N VAL A 377 -3.40 13.09 21.90
CA VAL A 377 -2.67 11.94 21.37
C VAL A 377 -1.44 11.65 22.23
N THR A 378 -1.20 10.37 22.52
CA THR A 378 -0.07 9.89 23.33
C THR A 378 0.79 8.90 22.56
N PRO A 379 2.11 8.80 22.86
CA PRO A 379 2.98 7.76 22.29
C PRO A 379 2.39 6.37 22.49
N SER A 380 2.35 5.59 21.44
CA SER A 380 1.59 4.34 21.41
C SER A 380 2.19 3.29 20.47
N LEU A 381 1.86 2.04 20.74
CA LEU A 381 1.97 0.93 19.80
C LEU A 381 0.57 0.38 19.52
N ALA A 382 0.45 -0.51 18.52
CA ALA A 382 -0.76 -1.31 18.33
C ALA A 382 -0.39 -2.80 18.26
N GLY A 383 -1.12 -3.63 18.97
CA GLY A 383 -0.89 -5.07 19.01
C GLY A 383 -1.46 -5.73 20.28
N PRO A 384 -1.10 -7.00 20.50
CA PRO A 384 -0.11 -7.80 19.75
C PRO A 384 -0.64 -8.47 18.47
N LYS A 385 -1.92 -8.32 18.12
CA LYS A 385 -2.54 -9.10 17.03
C LYS A 385 -3.32 -8.27 16.01
N ARG A 386 -3.68 -7.00 16.30
CA ARG A 386 -4.53 -6.18 15.41
C ARG A 386 -4.10 -4.71 15.40
N PRO A 387 -4.22 -4.00 14.25
CA PRO A 387 -3.82 -2.61 14.12
C PRO A 387 -4.62 -1.62 14.99
N GLN A 388 -5.88 -1.95 15.31
CA GLN A 388 -6.76 -1.11 16.13
C GLN A 388 -6.58 -1.33 17.65
N ASP A 389 -5.82 -2.32 18.07
CA ASP A 389 -5.56 -2.59 19.50
C ASP A 389 -4.41 -1.68 19.97
N ARG A 390 -4.69 -0.37 20.06
CA ARG A 390 -3.72 0.63 20.47
C ARG A 390 -3.40 0.50 21.97
N ILE A 391 -2.15 0.60 22.30
CA ILE A 391 -1.62 0.53 23.67
C ILE A 391 -0.71 1.73 23.88
N GLU A 392 -0.95 2.53 24.92
CA GLU A 392 -0.03 3.60 25.34
C GLU A 392 1.34 3.01 25.70
N LEU A 393 2.41 3.70 25.35
CA LEU A 393 3.78 3.19 25.44
C LEU A 393 4.13 2.64 26.83
N GLY A 394 3.76 3.34 27.92
CA GLY A 394 4.01 2.88 29.30
C GLY A 394 3.12 1.72 29.77
N LYS A 395 2.20 1.24 28.93
CA LYS A 395 1.31 0.12 29.27
C LYS A 395 1.63 -1.17 28.50
N VAL A 396 2.61 -1.15 27.59
CA VAL A 396 2.89 -2.28 26.68
C VAL A 396 3.31 -3.52 27.45
N ALA A 397 4.25 -3.42 28.38
CA ALA A 397 4.72 -4.53 29.21
C ALA A 397 3.57 -5.17 30.01
N GLY A 398 2.82 -4.37 30.76
CA GLY A 398 1.70 -4.87 31.55
C GLY A 398 0.56 -5.47 30.71
N GLN A 399 0.30 -4.93 29.52
CA GLN A 399 -0.67 -5.50 28.60
C GLN A 399 -0.21 -6.86 28.05
N PHE A 400 1.07 -7.00 27.68
CA PHE A 400 1.63 -8.28 27.26
C PHE A 400 1.55 -9.32 28.38
N GLU A 401 1.94 -8.98 29.59
CA GLU A 401 1.83 -9.85 30.77
C GLU A 401 0.39 -10.31 31.03
N SER A 402 -0.57 -9.37 30.97
CA SER A 402 -2.00 -9.67 31.10
C SER A 402 -2.52 -10.64 30.03
N LEU A 403 -2.10 -10.48 28.78
CA LEU A 403 -2.53 -11.32 27.66
C LEU A 403 -1.83 -12.69 27.66
N PHE A 404 -0.67 -12.82 28.30
CA PHE A 404 0.15 -14.02 28.27
C PHE A 404 -0.61 -15.27 28.74
N SER A 405 -1.35 -15.17 29.82
CA SER A 405 -2.10 -16.29 30.42
C SER A 405 -3.58 -16.33 30.03
N LYS A 406 -4.12 -15.29 29.40
CA LYS A 406 -5.51 -15.27 28.93
C LYS A 406 -5.77 -16.31 27.84
N PRO A 407 -6.98 -16.89 27.78
CA PRO A 407 -7.39 -17.79 26.70
C PRO A 407 -7.29 -17.11 25.31
N ASN A 408 -7.09 -17.91 24.26
CA ASN A 408 -7.10 -17.40 22.87
C ASN A 408 -8.43 -16.71 22.52
N ALA A 409 -9.55 -17.19 23.05
CA ALA A 409 -10.87 -16.58 22.83
C ALA A 409 -10.97 -15.14 23.38
N GLU A 410 -10.13 -14.80 24.36
CA GLU A 410 -9.99 -13.46 24.93
C GLU A 410 -8.80 -12.67 24.33
N ASN A 411 -8.37 -13.05 23.14
CA ASN A 411 -7.22 -12.47 22.46
C ASN A 411 -5.86 -12.72 23.15
N GLY A 412 -5.81 -13.65 24.13
CA GLY A 412 -4.60 -14.03 24.86
C GLY A 412 -3.73 -15.06 24.14
N PHE A 413 -2.69 -15.54 24.84
CA PHE A 413 -1.74 -16.52 24.32
C PHE A 413 -1.86 -17.90 24.98
N ASN A 414 -2.76 -18.06 25.96
CA ASN A 414 -3.07 -19.32 26.66
C ASN A 414 -1.82 -20.01 27.25
N GLN A 415 -0.88 -19.25 27.80
CA GLN A 415 0.34 -19.75 28.43
C GLN A 415 0.25 -19.75 29.94
N ALA A 416 0.96 -20.68 30.60
CA ALA A 416 1.05 -20.66 32.07
C ALA A 416 1.86 -19.44 32.53
N ALA A 417 1.30 -18.63 33.43
CA ALA A 417 1.94 -17.40 33.93
C ALA A 417 3.36 -17.63 34.47
N THR A 418 3.62 -18.81 35.04
CA THR A 418 4.94 -19.21 35.58
C THR A 418 6.01 -19.32 34.49
N LYS A 419 5.64 -19.43 33.21
CA LYS A 419 6.57 -19.52 32.10
C LYS A 419 7.03 -18.15 31.57
N LEU A 420 6.40 -17.05 31.98
CA LEU A 420 6.64 -15.72 31.39
C LEU A 420 8.12 -15.35 31.38
N LEU A 421 8.80 -15.51 32.53
CA LEU A 421 10.21 -15.13 32.68
C LEU A 421 11.20 -16.28 32.45
N THR A 422 10.73 -17.44 31.97
CA THR A 422 11.61 -18.58 31.68
C THR A 422 12.45 -18.29 30.47
N ARG A 423 13.78 -18.56 30.57
CA ARG A 423 14.75 -18.36 29.50
C ARG A 423 15.23 -19.70 28.98
N TYR A 424 15.36 -19.82 27.66
CA TYR A 424 15.78 -21.05 26.97
C TYR A 424 17.08 -20.78 26.19
N PRO A 425 18.15 -21.55 26.47
CA PRO A 425 19.44 -21.36 25.79
C PRO A 425 19.33 -21.70 24.30
N LEU A 426 19.98 -20.90 23.46
CA LEU A 426 20.19 -21.22 22.04
C LEU A 426 21.37 -22.17 21.93
N HIS A 427 21.09 -23.43 21.65
CA HIS A 427 22.12 -24.44 21.43
C HIS A 427 22.65 -24.31 19.99
N ARG A 428 23.96 -24.19 19.87
CA ARG A 428 24.63 -24.22 18.57
C ARG A 428 24.64 -25.65 18.06
N THR A 429 23.82 -25.99 17.11
CA THR A 429 23.99 -27.22 16.34
C THR A 429 25.18 -26.97 15.39
N GLU A 430 26.33 -27.66 15.62
CA GLU A 430 27.36 -27.72 14.59
C GLU A 430 26.77 -28.47 13.40
N VAL A 431 26.29 -27.73 12.42
CA VAL A 431 25.91 -28.31 11.15
C VAL A 431 27.20 -28.61 10.40
N THR A 432 27.72 -29.81 10.60
CA THR A 432 28.62 -30.42 9.61
C THR A 432 27.87 -30.41 8.29
N ALA A 433 28.47 -29.80 7.27
CA ALA A 433 27.89 -29.66 5.94
C ALA A 433 27.75 -31.09 5.30
N THR A 434 26.71 -31.78 5.72
CA THR A 434 26.18 -32.90 4.96
C THR A 434 25.25 -32.27 3.93
N THR A 435 25.64 -32.36 2.67
CA THR A 435 24.77 -32.12 1.53
C THR A 435 23.63 -33.13 1.62
N VAL A 436 22.56 -32.76 2.33
CA VAL A 436 21.29 -33.45 2.24
C VAL A 436 20.72 -33.04 0.89
N ALA A 437 20.66 -33.99 -0.04
CA ALA A 437 19.92 -33.75 -1.28
C ALA A 437 18.53 -33.29 -0.95
N PRO A 438 18.02 -32.19 -1.55
CA PRO A 438 16.67 -31.75 -1.31
C PRO A 438 15.72 -32.91 -1.61
N PRO A 439 14.63 -33.07 -0.81
CA PRO A 439 13.63 -34.08 -1.13
C PRO A 439 13.13 -33.87 -2.56
N PRO A 440 12.88 -34.95 -3.32
CA PRO A 440 12.42 -34.84 -4.69
C PRO A 440 11.17 -33.95 -4.74
N VAL A 441 11.21 -32.92 -5.59
CA VAL A 441 10.09 -32.01 -5.79
C VAL A 441 9.03 -32.76 -6.60
N PRO A 442 7.79 -32.90 -6.11
CA PRO A 442 6.72 -33.50 -6.90
C PRO A 442 6.49 -32.68 -8.18
N GLU A 443 6.30 -33.35 -9.31
CA GLU A 443 6.01 -32.69 -10.58
C GLU A 443 4.51 -32.43 -10.75
N GLY A 444 4.15 -31.36 -11.51
CA GLY A 444 2.78 -31.05 -11.89
C GLY A 444 1.84 -30.68 -10.73
N ALA A 445 0.61 -31.20 -10.76
CA ALA A 445 -0.43 -30.87 -9.78
C ALA A 445 -0.06 -31.22 -8.32
N ALA A 446 0.79 -32.23 -8.10
CA ALA A 446 1.26 -32.61 -6.76
C ALA A 446 2.18 -31.54 -6.15
N ARG A 447 2.93 -30.81 -6.98
CA ARG A 447 3.74 -29.67 -6.54
C ARG A 447 2.85 -28.53 -6.02
N THR A 448 1.83 -28.14 -6.81
CA THR A 448 0.89 -27.08 -6.44
C THR A 448 0.17 -27.40 -5.13
N VAL A 449 -0.31 -28.62 -4.95
CA VAL A 449 -0.94 -29.07 -3.71
C VAL A 449 0.03 -28.96 -2.53
N SER A 450 1.27 -29.42 -2.69
CA SER A 450 2.28 -29.32 -1.63
C SER A 450 2.66 -27.89 -1.28
N GLU A 451 2.68 -26.98 -2.25
CA GLU A 451 2.90 -25.54 -2.02
C GLU A 451 1.72 -24.91 -1.28
N MET A 452 0.49 -25.30 -1.62
CA MET A 452 -0.73 -24.85 -0.93
C MET A 452 -0.80 -25.35 0.52
N GLU A 453 -0.46 -26.63 0.75
CA GLU A 453 -0.47 -27.22 2.09
C GLU A 453 0.61 -26.63 3.00
N SER A 454 1.80 -26.36 2.45
CA SER A 454 2.91 -25.80 3.21
C SER A 454 2.87 -24.27 3.32
N ASN A 455 2.01 -23.62 2.52
CA ASN A 455 1.94 -22.18 2.35
C ASN A 455 3.32 -21.53 2.07
N LYS A 456 4.20 -22.27 1.41
CA LYS A 456 5.56 -21.85 1.03
C LYS A 456 5.83 -22.24 -0.41
N PRO A 457 6.22 -21.28 -1.28
CA PRO A 457 6.69 -21.62 -2.62
C PRO A 457 7.92 -22.54 -2.50
N ARG A 458 7.87 -23.75 -3.07
CA ARG A 458 9.02 -24.63 -3.14
C ARG A 458 9.92 -24.19 -4.27
N LEU A 459 11.04 -23.59 -3.93
CA LEU A 459 12.07 -23.21 -4.89
C LEU A 459 12.81 -24.47 -5.40
N GLU A 460 12.98 -24.57 -6.73
CA GLU A 460 13.74 -25.64 -7.38
C GLU A 460 15.24 -25.57 -7.08
N THR A 461 15.73 -24.44 -6.57
CA THR A 461 17.14 -24.28 -6.23
C THR A 461 17.39 -24.72 -4.81
N ALA A 462 18.34 -25.62 -4.66
CA ALA A 462 18.93 -25.97 -3.38
C ALA A 462 19.17 -24.70 -2.57
N ARG A 463 18.63 -24.65 -1.34
CA ARG A 463 18.99 -23.64 -0.38
C ARG A 463 20.50 -23.67 -0.22
N THR A 464 21.21 -22.83 -0.93
CA THR A 464 22.57 -22.48 -0.52
C THR A 464 22.41 -21.69 0.77
N ASN A 465 22.48 -22.37 1.89
CA ASN A 465 22.49 -21.79 3.22
C ASN A 465 23.80 -21.03 3.42
N ALA A 466 23.96 -19.95 2.70
CA ALA A 466 24.98 -18.96 2.99
C ALA A 466 24.38 -17.86 3.86
N VAL A 467 23.79 -18.23 4.99
CA VAL A 467 23.61 -17.29 6.09
C VAL A 467 24.99 -17.15 6.72
N THR A 468 25.68 -16.05 6.44
CA THR A 468 26.90 -15.69 7.13
C THR A 468 26.54 -15.31 8.56
N HIS A 469 26.48 -16.31 9.44
CA HIS A 469 26.31 -16.07 10.85
C HIS A 469 27.64 -15.57 11.43
N THR A 470 27.66 -14.36 11.95
CA THR A 470 28.68 -13.95 12.91
C THR A 470 28.52 -14.84 14.15
N LYS A 471 29.66 -15.38 14.65
CA LYS A 471 29.71 -16.21 15.86
C LYS A 471 28.83 -15.65 16.95
N ALA A 472 27.75 -16.35 17.33
CA ALA A 472 27.01 -16.03 18.53
C ALA A 472 27.92 -16.20 19.77
N PRO A 473 27.90 -15.25 20.73
CA PRO A 473 28.60 -15.43 22.00
C PRO A 473 28.04 -16.66 22.71
N ALA A 474 28.89 -17.36 23.45
CA ALA A 474 28.46 -18.43 24.34
C ALA A 474 27.37 -17.93 25.32
N ALA A 475 26.30 -18.71 25.50
CA ALA A 475 25.19 -18.48 26.42
C ALA A 475 24.17 -17.39 26.05
N LEU A 476 23.73 -17.33 24.78
CA LEU A 476 22.53 -16.59 24.42
C LEU A 476 21.28 -17.40 24.77
N ALA A 477 20.29 -16.78 25.42
CA ALA A 477 19.02 -17.41 25.75
C ALA A 477 17.86 -16.48 25.36
N ILE A 478 16.77 -17.04 24.84
CA ILE A 478 15.54 -16.30 24.50
C ILE A 478 14.39 -16.73 25.41
N GLY A 479 13.36 -15.88 25.50
CA GLY A 479 12.17 -16.12 26.31
C GLY A 479 10.94 -15.42 25.75
N ASN A 480 9.85 -15.53 26.49
CA ASN A 480 8.61 -14.86 26.13
C ASN A 480 8.79 -13.34 26.17
N GLY A 481 8.15 -12.63 25.24
CA GLY A 481 8.28 -11.18 25.12
C GLY A 481 9.55 -10.70 24.40
N ASP A 482 10.52 -11.58 24.10
CA ASP A 482 11.73 -11.18 23.37
C ASP A 482 11.39 -10.74 21.96
N VAL A 483 11.99 -9.63 21.53
CA VAL A 483 11.90 -9.12 20.17
C VAL A 483 12.89 -9.88 19.29
N LEU A 484 12.39 -10.61 18.31
CA LEU A 484 13.23 -11.38 17.39
C LEU A 484 13.28 -10.75 15.99
N ILE A 485 12.27 -9.94 15.64
CA ILE A 485 12.26 -9.13 14.41
C ILE A 485 11.99 -7.69 14.79
N ALA A 486 12.86 -6.78 14.35
CA ALA A 486 12.65 -5.34 14.43
C ALA A 486 12.83 -4.74 13.03
N ALA A 487 11.74 -4.26 12.42
CA ALA A 487 11.74 -3.86 11.03
C ALA A 487 11.22 -2.43 10.82
N ILE A 488 12.08 -1.58 10.26
CA ILE A 488 11.63 -0.31 9.67
C ILE A 488 11.21 -0.65 8.24
N THR A 489 9.90 -0.80 8.04
CA THR A 489 9.31 -1.28 6.77
C THR A 489 8.49 -0.19 6.08
N SER A 490 8.28 -0.35 4.77
CA SER A 490 7.85 0.70 3.86
C SER A 490 6.37 1.09 3.87
N CYS A 491 5.51 0.38 4.62
CA CYS A 491 4.06 0.51 4.36
C CYS A 491 3.45 1.84 4.78
N THR A 492 3.59 2.27 6.04
CA THR A 492 2.84 3.42 6.55
C THR A 492 3.72 4.64 6.77
N ASN A 493 4.87 4.45 7.40
CA ASN A 493 5.64 5.54 8.00
C ASN A 493 6.80 6.02 7.15
N THR A 494 7.27 5.24 6.17
CA THR A 494 8.50 5.58 5.44
C THR A 494 8.32 6.70 4.42
N SER A 495 7.09 7.04 4.05
CA SER A 495 6.78 8.24 3.27
C SER A 495 6.85 9.52 4.12
N ASN A 496 6.96 9.38 5.45
CA ASN A 496 7.03 10.51 6.37
C ASN A 496 8.46 10.77 6.81
N PRO A 497 9.11 11.82 6.27
CA PRO A 497 10.50 12.12 6.59
C PRO A 497 10.74 12.38 8.08
N SER A 498 9.75 12.94 8.80
CA SER A 498 9.91 13.29 10.20
C SER A 498 10.22 12.07 11.06
N VAL A 499 9.48 10.98 10.88
CA VAL A 499 9.66 9.75 11.69
C VAL A 499 10.91 8.97 11.29
N LEU A 500 11.33 9.04 10.01
CA LEU A 500 12.56 8.39 9.56
C LEU A 500 13.81 9.14 10.03
N LEU A 501 13.78 10.47 9.99
CA LEU A 501 14.84 11.32 10.56
C LEU A 501 14.90 11.13 12.08
N ALA A 502 13.76 11.03 12.75
CA ALA A 502 13.70 10.73 14.18
C ALA A 502 14.34 9.38 14.50
N ALA A 503 14.05 8.31 13.72
CA ALA A 503 14.69 7.01 13.89
C ALA A 503 16.21 7.08 13.71
N GLY A 504 16.68 7.81 12.69
CA GLY A 504 18.10 8.02 12.43
C GLY A 504 18.82 8.82 13.55
N LEU A 505 18.16 9.88 14.06
CA LEU A 505 18.69 10.68 15.19
C LEU A 505 18.73 9.85 16.48
N LEU A 506 17.68 9.07 16.77
CA LEU A 506 17.65 8.16 17.91
C LEU A 506 18.78 7.12 17.80
N ALA A 507 18.95 6.51 16.63
CA ALA A 507 20.05 5.57 16.38
C ALA A 507 21.42 6.21 16.59
N LYS A 508 21.61 7.47 16.15
CA LYS A 508 22.83 8.22 16.38
C LYS A 508 23.12 8.39 17.87
N LYS A 509 22.15 8.94 18.61
CA LYS A 509 22.29 9.16 20.07
C LYS A 509 22.50 7.83 20.81
N ALA A 510 21.81 6.76 20.45
CA ALA A 510 21.98 5.42 21.04
C ALA A 510 23.41 4.88 20.83
N VAL A 511 23.93 4.93 19.60
CA VAL A 511 25.31 4.50 19.28
C VAL A 511 26.34 5.35 20.02
N GLU A 512 26.14 6.67 20.07
CA GLU A 512 27.01 7.60 20.79
C GLU A 512 26.98 7.33 22.30
N ALA A 513 25.86 6.95 22.88
CA ALA A 513 25.70 6.48 24.25
C ALA A 513 26.33 5.10 24.50
N GLY A 514 26.64 4.32 23.46
CA GLY A 514 27.25 3.00 23.54
C GLY A 514 26.26 1.83 23.55
N LEU A 515 24.98 2.08 23.28
CA LEU A 515 23.96 1.05 23.18
C LEU A 515 24.16 0.19 21.92
N LYS A 516 23.69 -1.04 21.98
CA LYS A 516 23.78 -2.04 20.89
C LYS A 516 22.49 -2.85 20.81
N VAL A 517 22.19 -3.38 19.65
CA VAL A 517 21.15 -4.40 19.45
C VAL A 517 21.76 -5.77 19.62
N GLN A 518 21.02 -6.69 20.24
CA GLN A 518 21.47 -8.07 20.43
C GLN A 518 21.57 -8.82 19.09
N PRO A 519 22.58 -9.67 18.89
CA PRO A 519 22.90 -10.27 17.57
C PRO A 519 21.85 -11.26 17.05
N HIS A 520 20.96 -11.76 17.88
CA HIS A 520 19.89 -12.68 17.51
C HIS A 520 18.64 -11.95 16.99
N ILE A 521 18.56 -10.62 17.16
CA ILE A 521 17.45 -9.81 16.69
C ILE A 521 17.67 -9.51 15.20
N LYS A 522 16.74 -9.95 14.39
CA LYS A 522 16.72 -9.66 12.96
C LYS A 522 16.25 -8.22 12.72
N THR A 523 17.18 -7.33 12.42
CA THR A 523 16.90 -5.94 12.12
C THR A 523 16.95 -5.70 10.61
N SER A 524 16.05 -4.84 10.10
CA SER A 524 16.04 -4.49 8.68
C SER A 524 15.53 -3.06 8.46
N LEU A 525 16.05 -2.42 7.41
CA LEU A 525 15.56 -1.16 6.86
C LEU A 525 15.11 -1.40 5.42
N ALA A 526 13.80 -1.25 5.18
CA ALA A 526 13.20 -1.36 3.85
C ALA A 526 12.37 -0.10 3.57
N PRO A 527 12.98 0.98 3.09
CA PRO A 527 12.31 2.25 2.86
C PRO A 527 11.26 2.17 1.75
N GLY A 528 10.29 3.08 1.79
CA GLY A 528 9.25 3.17 0.78
C GLY A 528 9.71 3.72 -0.57
N SER A 529 10.85 4.42 -0.63
CA SER A 529 11.49 4.83 -1.88
C SER A 529 12.98 5.09 -1.69
N ARG A 530 13.70 5.20 -2.81
CA ARG A 530 15.15 5.57 -2.81
C ARG A 530 15.41 6.93 -2.19
N ILE A 531 14.46 7.86 -2.23
CA ILE A 531 14.56 9.19 -1.64
C ILE A 531 14.85 9.12 -0.14
N VAL A 532 14.27 8.15 0.56
CA VAL A 532 14.53 7.94 1.98
C VAL A 532 16.01 7.65 2.23
N THR A 533 16.60 6.78 1.43
CA THR A 533 18.03 6.46 1.52
C THR A 533 18.90 7.67 1.19
N GLU A 534 18.51 8.49 0.20
CA GLU A 534 19.24 9.70 -0.17
C GLU A 534 19.32 10.67 1.01
N TYR A 535 18.18 11.04 1.64
CA TYR A 535 18.24 12.01 2.74
C TYR A 535 18.84 11.43 4.01
N LEU A 536 18.70 10.14 4.31
CA LEU A 536 19.39 9.50 5.44
C LEU A 536 20.91 9.46 5.24
N THR A 537 21.37 9.32 4.00
CA THR A 537 22.78 9.39 3.64
C THR A 537 23.31 10.83 3.75
N GLU A 538 22.59 11.79 3.17
CA GLU A 538 22.99 13.20 3.16
C GLU A 538 23.05 13.81 4.56
N THR A 539 22.15 13.39 5.44
CA THR A 539 22.14 13.80 6.86
C THR A 539 23.15 13.04 7.73
N GLY A 540 23.84 12.04 7.17
CA GLY A 540 24.80 11.21 7.89
C GLY A 540 24.17 10.26 8.91
N LEU A 541 22.85 10.01 8.84
CA LEU A 541 22.12 9.19 9.80
C LEU A 541 22.12 7.69 9.43
N LEU A 542 22.19 7.35 8.14
CA LEU A 542 22.18 5.95 7.68
C LEU A 542 23.27 5.09 8.33
N PRO A 543 24.55 5.54 8.48
CA PRO A 543 25.58 4.75 9.12
C PRO A 543 25.30 4.37 10.59
N TYR A 544 24.52 5.18 11.32
CA TYR A 544 24.13 4.88 12.70
C TYR A 544 23.03 3.82 12.76
N LEU A 545 22.07 3.87 11.85
CA LEU A 545 21.08 2.79 11.70
C LEU A 545 21.78 1.47 11.35
N GLU A 546 22.72 1.47 10.40
CA GLU A 546 23.52 0.29 10.03
C GLU A 546 24.32 -0.27 11.19
N LYS A 547 24.89 0.59 12.07
CA LYS A 547 25.61 0.13 13.27
C LYS A 547 24.72 -0.60 14.27
N LEU A 548 23.42 -0.30 14.29
CA LEU A 548 22.42 -1.03 15.08
C LEU A 548 21.81 -2.23 14.31
N GLY A 549 22.36 -2.55 13.12
CA GLY A 549 21.92 -3.66 12.30
C GLY A 549 20.79 -3.33 11.32
N PHE A 550 20.22 -2.12 11.36
CA PHE A 550 19.21 -1.67 10.39
C PHE A 550 19.86 -1.31 9.05
N ALA A 551 20.44 -2.33 8.40
CA ALA A 551 20.98 -2.19 7.06
C ALA A 551 19.86 -2.20 6.03
N LEU A 552 20.10 -1.50 4.91
CA LEU A 552 19.16 -1.46 3.79
C LEU A 552 19.02 -2.87 3.19
N ALA A 553 17.81 -3.43 3.26
CA ALA A 553 17.50 -4.79 2.83
C ALA A 553 16.67 -4.87 1.54
N GLY A 554 15.93 -3.82 1.21
CA GLY A 554 15.07 -3.74 0.05
C GLY A 554 14.34 -2.41 -0.07
N TYR A 555 13.63 -2.22 -1.17
CA TYR A 555 12.65 -1.15 -1.37
C TYR A 555 11.34 -1.81 -1.76
N GLY A 556 10.32 -1.74 -0.91
CA GLY A 556 9.03 -2.35 -1.16
C GLY A 556 8.37 -2.93 0.08
N CYS A 557 7.27 -3.64 -0.11
CA CYS A 557 6.49 -4.24 0.97
C CYS A 557 7.16 -5.53 1.45
N THR A 558 8.08 -5.43 2.42
CA THR A 558 8.85 -6.55 2.95
C THR A 558 8.16 -7.21 4.16
N THR A 559 8.63 -6.92 5.36
CA THR A 559 8.17 -7.54 6.61
C THR A 559 6.64 -7.43 6.82
N CYS A 560 6.01 -6.33 6.43
CA CYS A 560 4.58 -6.12 6.63
C CYS A 560 3.68 -7.07 5.83
N ILE A 561 4.17 -7.60 4.69
CA ILE A 561 3.43 -8.58 3.86
C ILE A 561 3.85 -10.03 4.12
N GLY A 562 4.68 -10.28 5.12
CA GLY A 562 5.21 -11.62 5.39
C GLY A 562 6.53 -11.93 4.69
N ASN A 563 7.14 -10.96 4.01
CA ASN A 563 8.44 -11.10 3.36
C ASN A 563 9.60 -10.74 4.31
N ALA A 564 9.43 -10.96 5.62
CA ALA A 564 10.50 -10.77 6.60
C ALA A 564 11.69 -11.73 6.38
N GLY A 565 11.49 -12.81 5.62
CA GLY A 565 12.40 -13.93 5.56
C GLY A 565 12.44 -14.73 6.86
N ASP A 566 13.07 -15.89 6.83
CA ASP A 566 13.09 -16.82 7.96
C ASP A 566 13.98 -16.33 9.11
N LEU A 567 13.70 -16.82 10.31
CA LEU A 567 14.60 -16.75 11.47
C LEU A 567 15.67 -17.84 11.31
N THR A 568 16.70 -17.82 12.17
CA THR A 568 17.70 -18.88 12.13
C THR A 568 17.08 -20.23 12.56
N PRO A 569 17.60 -21.37 12.07
CA PRO A 569 17.08 -22.68 12.46
C PRO A 569 17.02 -22.87 13.98
N GLU A 570 18.05 -22.42 14.71
CA GLU A 570 18.15 -22.53 16.18
C GLU A 570 17.04 -21.70 16.87
N LEU A 571 16.75 -20.51 16.38
CA LEU A 571 15.66 -19.70 16.90
C LEU A 571 14.30 -20.37 16.65
N ASN A 572 14.06 -20.83 15.43
CA ASN A 572 12.83 -21.55 15.09
C ASN A 572 12.63 -22.79 15.94
N GLU A 573 13.70 -23.57 16.15
CA GLU A 573 13.66 -24.78 16.97
C GLU A 573 13.29 -24.47 18.43
N VAL A 574 13.97 -23.51 19.08
CA VAL A 574 13.71 -23.15 20.47
C VAL A 574 12.30 -22.57 20.64
N ILE A 575 11.83 -21.73 19.70
CA ILE A 575 10.48 -21.16 19.75
C ILE A 575 9.43 -22.28 19.66
N THR A 576 9.56 -23.19 18.69
CA THR A 576 8.55 -24.22 18.45
C THR A 576 8.54 -25.30 19.52
N GLN A 577 9.70 -25.74 20.00
CA GLN A 577 9.82 -26.78 21.05
C GLN A 577 9.26 -26.31 22.41
N ASN A 578 9.37 -25.01 22.71
CA ASN A 578 8.96 -24.47 23.99
C ASN A 578 7.67 -23.64 23.92
N ASP A 579 7.05 -23.56 22.74
CA ASP A 579 5.82 -22.81 22.48
C ASP A 579 5.92 -21.35 22.92
N LEU A 580 7.06 -20.69 22.59
CA LEU A 580 7.35 -19.34 23.05
C LEU A 580 6.45 -18.29 22.37
N VAL A 581 6.09 -17.28 23.13
CA VAL A 581 5.43 -16.07 22.66
C VAL A 581 6.49 -14.97 22.47
N CYS A 582 7.25 -15.08 21.38
CA CYS A 582 8.19 -14.04 20.97
C CYS A 582 7.51 -12.97 20.12
N ALA A 583 8.18 -11.81 20.00
CA ALA A 583 7.61 -10.62 19.42
C ALA A 583 8.31 -10.18 18.13
N ALA A 584 7.53 -9.52 17.26
CA ALA A 584 8.04 -8.62 16.23
C ALA A 584 7.58 -7.18 16.51
N VAL A 585 8.45 -6.20 16.30
CA VAL A 585 8.11 -4.77 16.34
C VAL A 585 8.44 -4.16 14.98
N LEU A 586 7.45 -3.59 14.31
CA LEU A 586 7.62 -3.10 12.96
C LEU A 586 6.85 -1.80 12.69
N SER A 587 7.36 -0.98 11.78
CA SER A 587 6.71 0.25 11.34
C SER A 587 5.71 0.04 10.19
N GLY A 588 5.06 -1.12 10.17
CA GLY A 588 4.05 -1.50 9.18
C GLY A 588 2.64 -1.04 9.55
N ASN A 589 1.64 -1.61 8.88
CA ASN A 589 0.22 -1.35 9.10
C ASN A 589 -0.60 -2.59 9.47
N ARG A 590 -0.04 -3.80 9.33
CA ARG A 590 -0.69 -5.08 9.68
C ARG A 590 0.20 -5.93 10.57
N ASN A 591 -0.38 -6.53 11.58
CA ASN A 591 0.32 -7.30 12.61
C ASN A 591 -0.46 -8.54 13.07
N PHE A 592 -1.26 -9.13 12.20
CA PHE A 592 -1.98 -10.36 12.51
C PHE A 592 -1.00 -11.47 12.88
N GLU A 593 -1.46 -12.42 13.71
CA GLU A 593 -0.69 -13.61 14.04
C GLU A 593 -0.26 -14.35 12.77
N ALA A 594 0.98 -14.86 12.72
CA ALA A 594 1.63 -15.47 11.59
C ALA A 594 1.85 -14.57 10.35
N ARG A 595 1.34 -13.34 10.33
CA ARG A 595 1.51 -12.41 9.21
C ARG A 595 2.97 -12.00 9.00
N ILE A 596 3.69 -11.75 10.08
CA ILE A 596 5.07 -11.26 10.04
C ILE A 596 6.05 -12.41 9.88
N HIS A 597 5.89 -13.45 10.71
CA HIS A 597 6.64 -14.70 10.65
C HIS A 597 5.77 -15.82 11.25
N PRO A 598 5.77 -17.03 10.66
CA PRO A 598 4.88 -18.12 11.11
C PRO A 598 5.02 -18.48 12.60
N ASN A 599 6.22 -18.33 13.15
CA ASN A 599 6.53 -18.70 14.53
C ASN A 599 6.41 -17.53 15.54
N LEU A 600 6.05 -16.30 15.09
CA LEU A 600 5.89 -15.16 15.97
C LEU A 600 4.41 -14.87 16.23
N LYS A 601 4.02 -14.98 17.52
CA LYS A 601 2.63 -14.82 17.95
C LYS A 601 2.27 -13.39 18.34
N ALA A 602 3.25 -12.59 18.79
CA ALA A 602 3.04 -11.23 19.27
C ALA A 602 3.69 -10.22 18.30
N ASN A 603 2.86 -9.45 17.58
CA ASN A 603 3.35 -8.51 16.60
C ASN A 603 2.85 -7.10 16.93
N PHE A 604 3.76 -6.12 16.99
CA PHE A 604 3.46 -4.75 17.38
C PHE A 604 3.78 -3.77 16.27
N LEU A 605 2.82 -2.92 15.94
CA LEU A 605 3.02 -1.77 15.08
C LEU A 605 3.53 -0.60 15.91
N ALA A 606 4.60 0.03 15.47
CA ALA A 606 5.26 1.13 16.17
C ALA A 606 5.82 2.16 15.20
N SER A 607 6.08 3.37 15.69
CA SER A 607 6.84 4.36 14.92
C SER A 607 8.27 3.87 14.66
N PRO A 608 8.91 4.28 13.55
CA PRO A 608 10.30 3.93 13.26
C PRO A 608 11.28 4.16 14.42
N PRO A 609 11.24 5.30 15.16
CA PRO A 609 12.10 5.45 16.32
C PRO A 609 11.78 4.46 17.45
N LEU A 610 10.52 4.10 17.68
CA LEU A 610 10.18 3.07 18.67
C LEU A 610 10.60 1.67 18.22
N VAL A 611 10.61 1.36 16.92
CA VAL A 611 11.19 0.11 16.41
C VAL A 611 12.67 0.01 16.78
N VAL A 612 13.43 1.10 16.63
CA VAL A 612 14.85 1.15 17.05
C VAL A 612 14.98 0.98 18.56
N ALA A 613 14.13 1.65 19.34
CA ALA A 613 14.15 1.56 20.81
C ALA A 613 13.88 0.14 21.30
N TYR A 614 12.86 -0.55 20.79
CA TYR A 614 12.55 -1.93 21.15
C TYR A 614 13.60 -2.94 20.66
N ALA A 615 14.27 -2.68 19.54
CA ALA A 615 15.41 -3.49 19.12
C ALA A 615 16.58 -3.40 20.10
N ILE A 616 16.81 -2.22 20.69
CA ILE A 616 17.86 -2.01 21.72
C ILE A 616 17.45 -2.66 23.03
N ALA A 617 16.20 -2.46 23.49
CA ALA A 617 15.68 -3.06 24.73
C ALA A 617 15.63 -4.60 24.63
N GLY A 618 15.38 -5.15 23.44
CA GLY A 618 15.39 -6.57 23.16
C GLY A 618 14.13 -7.32 23.60
N THR A 619 13.20 -6.69 24.29
CA THR A 619 11.95 -7.30 24.78
C THR A 619 10.84 -6.27 24.91
N VAL A 620 9.58 -6.73 24.76
CA VAL A 620 8.38 -5.92 25.01
C VAL A 620 7.98 -5.89 26.49
N LEU A 621 8.69 -6.62 27.34
CA LEU A 621 8.50 -6.60 28.80
C LEU A 621 9.17 -5.41 29.49
N THR A 622 10.01 -4.64 28.80
CA THR A 622 10.60 -3.41 29.32
C THR A 622 9.62 -2.25 29.17
N ASP A 623 9.30 -1.56 30.28
CA ASP A 623 8.58 -0.29 30.22
C ASP A 623 9.53 0.83 29.78
N LEU A 624 9.47 1.20 28.52
CA LEU A 624 10.35 2.21 27.94
C LEU A 624 10.18 3.61 28.55
N MET A 625 9.13 3.86 29.31
CA MET A 625 8.90 5.16 29.97
C MET A 625 9.64 5.29 31.29
N THR A 626 9.91 4.16 31.98
CA THR A 626 10.44 4.17 33.34
C THR A 626 11.70 3.33 33.51
N GLU A 627 11.97 2.39 32.62
CA GLU A 627 13.11 1.49 32.69
C GLU A 627 14.18 1.83 31.63
N PRO A 628 15.46 1.52 31.89
CA PRO A 628 16.53 1.78 30.93
C PRO A 628 16.43 0.84 29.73
N LEU A 629 16.74 1.36 28.54
CA LEU A 629 16.91 0.59 27.31
C LEU A 629 18.10 -0.38 27.39
N GLY A 630 19.09 -0.05 28.20
CA GLY A 630 20.31 -0.85 28.37
C GLY A 630 21.43 -0.07 29.01
N LYS A 631 22.58 -0.74 29.13
CA LYS A 631 23.82 -0.15 29.67
C LYS A 631 24.64 0.50 28.55
N GLY A 632 24.89 1.78 28.69
CA GLY A 632 25.76 2.57 27.81
C GLY A 632 27.22 2.53 28.21
N LYS A 633 27.98 3.52 27.73
CA LYS A 633 29.41 3.70 28.05
C LYS A 633 29.61 3.81 29.57
N GLY A 634 30.60 3.09 30.07
CA GLY A 634 30.90 3.09 31.51
C GLY A 634 29.86 2.39 32.37
N GLY A 635 28.96 1.56 31.80
CA GLY A 635 27.94 0.81 32.52
C GLY A 635 26.76 1.65 33.01
N LYS A 636 26.61 2.89 32.57
CA LYS A 636 25.50 3.78 32.93
C LYS A 636 24.19 3.32 32.28
N ASP A 637 23.10 3.45 33.02
CA ASP A 637 21.77 3.25 32.49
C ASP A 637 21.43 4.35 31.47
N VAL A 638 20.85 3.98 30.35
CA VAL A 638 20.39 4.89 29.30
C VAL A 638 18.90 4.69 29.08
N TYR A 639 18.14 5.75 29.29
CA TYR A 639 16.68 5.77 29.16
C TYR A 639 16.26 6.27 27.79
N LEU A 640 15.02 5.96 27.40
CA LEU A 640 14.46 6.46 26.13
C LEU A 640 14.51 7.99 26.04
N GLY A 641 14.20 8.68 27.14
CA GLY A 641 14.22 10.15 27.20
C GLY A 641 15.61 10.77 26.95
N ASP A 642 16.71 10.05 27.27
CA ASP A 642 18.09 10.53 27.04
C ASP A 642 18.43 10.59 25.55
N ILE A 643 17.81 9.75 24.73
CA ILE A 643 18.12 9.59 23.30
C ILE A 643 16.98 9.98 22.36
N TRP A 644 15.79 10.34 22.89
CA TRP A 644 14.68 10.77 22.05
C TRP A 644 15.02 12.11 21.36
N PRO A 645 14.85 12.22 20.02
CA PRO A 645 15.15 13.46 19.32
C PRO A 645 14.09 14.53 19.59
N SER A 646 14.50 15.78 19.70
CA SER A 646 13.58 16.91 19.79
C SER A 646 12.96 17.25 18.43
N SER A 647 11.80 17.90 18.43
CA SER A 647 11.16 18.39 17.21
C SER A 647 12.04 19.43 16.48
N GLU A 648 12.90 20.16 17.19
CA GLU A 648 13.83 21.11 16.60
C GLU A 648 14.93 20.38 15.80
N GLU A 649 15.53 19.34 16.38
CA GLU A 649 16.52 18.51 15.69
C GLU A 649 15.94 17.90 14.40
N ILE A 650 14.72 17.36 14.47
CA ILE A 650 14.04 16.79 13.30
C ILE A 650 13.77 17.88 12.24
N ARG A 651 13.24 19.02 12.65
CA ARG A 651 12.91 20.15 11.76
C ARG A 651 14.14 20.69 11.03
N ALA A 652 15.28 20.77 11.70
CA ALA A 652 16.54 21.21 11.10
C ALA A 652 16.98 20.32 9.92
N LEU A 653 16.60 19.04 9.93
CA LEU A 653 16.94 18.05 8.90
C LEU A 653 15.88 17.89 7.80
N LEU A 654 14.63 18.32 8.01
CA LEU A 654 13.55 18.17 7.02
C LEU A 654 13.87 18.80 5.65
N LYS A 655 14.68 19.84 5.63
CA LYS A 655 15.14 20.50 4.38
C LYS A 655 15.89 19.55 3.43
N TYR A 656 16.48 18.48 3.95
CA TYR A 656 17.18 17.47 3.16
C TYR A 656 16.22 16.46 2.51
N ALA A 657 15.03 16.27 3.08
CA ALA A 657 14.07 15.27 2.66
C ALA A 657 13.11 15.73 1.55
N MET A 658 12.92 17.04 1.37
CA MET A 658 11.95 17.61 0.43
C MET A 658 12.65 18.47 -0.65
N LYS A 659 13.52 17.81 -1.43
CA LYS A 659 14.27 18.44 -2.52
C LYS A 659 13.71 18.02 -3.87
N GLY A 660 12.89 18.85 -4.52
CA GLY A 660 12.25 18.55 -5.80
C GLY A 660 13.22 18.09 -6.90
N LYS A 661 14.44 18.61 -6.94
CA LYS A 661 15.47 18.15 -7.88
C LYS A 661 15.92 16.71 -7.63
N ALA A 662 16.03 16.29 -6.36
CA ALA A 662 16.39 14.92 -5.99
C ALA A 662 15.30 13.94 -6.41
N PHE A 663 14.01 14.26 -6.15
CA PHE A 663 12.88 13.46 -6.61
C PHE A 663 12.86 13.34 -8.14
N ALA A 664 12.96 14.45 -8.86
CA ALA A 664 12.95 14.45 -10.32
C ALA A 664 14.11 13.61 -10.89
N ALA A 665 15.32 13.75 -10.35
CA ALA A 665 16.50 12.99 -10.78
C ALA A 665 16.36 11.49 -10.47
N ASN A 666 15.85 11.14 -9.29
CA ASN A 666 15.66 9.73 -8.91
C ASN A 666 14.62 9.04 -9.80
N TYR A 667 13.46 9.68 -10.02
CA TYR A 667 12.39 9.06 -10.82
C TYR A 667 12.65 9.14 -12.33
N ALA A 668 13.51 10.03 -12.84
CA ALA A 668 14.00 9.95 -14.21
C ALA A 668 14.69 8.61 -14.50
N LYS A 669 15.36 8.03 -13.49
CA LYS A 669 16.05 6.73 -13.58
C LYS A 669 15.12 5.54 -13.84
N VAL A 670 13.82 5.65 -13.58
CA VAL A 670 12.84 4.61 -13.96
C VAL A 670 12.96 4.28 -15.45
N LYS A 671 13.22 5.28 -16.28
CA LYS A 671 13.37 5.13 -17.74
C LYS A 671 14.83 4.99 -18.19
N THR A 672 15.75 5.74 -17.56
CA THR A 672 17.14 5.86 -18.05
C THR A 672 18.10 4.86 -17.39
N GLU A 673 17.82 4.46 -16.15
CA GLU A 673 18.68 3.58 -15.36
C GLU A 673 17.81 2.62 -14.51
N PRO A 674 17.00 1.74 -15.14
CA PRO A 674 16.07 0.88 -14.42
C PRO A 674 16.76 -0.20 -13.56
N GLY A 675 18.09 -0.33 -13.71
CA GLY A 675 18.95 -1.26 -13.00
C GLY A 675 19.42 -2.41 -13.87
N LYS A 676 20.70 -2.78 -13.68
CA LYS A 676 21.37 -3.82 -14.50
C LYS A 676 20.63 -5.15 -14.53
N LEU A 677 20.09 -5.60 -13.39
CA LEU A 677 19.34 -6.86 -13.32
C LEU A 677 18.09 -6.80 -14.19
N TRP A 678 17.35 -5.68 -14.15
CA TRP A 678 16.18 -5.47 -14.98
C TRP A 678 16.52 -5.35 -16.47
N GLU A 679 17.61 -4.67 -16.82
CA GLU A 679 18.09 -4.55 -18.20
C GLU A 679 18.43 -5.90 -18.82
N HIS A 680 19.01 -6.83 -18.04
CA HIS A 680 19.36 -8.18 -18.48
C HIS A 680 18.17 -9.12 -18.67
N ILE A 681 16.98 -8.77 -18.16
CA ILE A 681 15.76 -9.55 -18.43
C ILE A 681 15.41 -9.41 -19.90
N LYS A 682 15.39 -10.51 -20.64
CA LYS A 682 14.99 -10.56 -22.05
C LYS A 682 13.47 -10.69 -22.13
N GLY A 683 12.79 -9.64 -22.59
CA GLY A 683 11.35 -9.70 -22.87
C GLY A 683 11.07 -10.44 -24.19
N VAL A 684 9.94 -11.15 -24.24
CA VAL A 684 9.39 -11.68 -25.49
C VAL A 684 8.80 -10.49 -26.27
N THR A 685 8.97 -10.49 -27.61
CA THR A 685 8.45 -9.44 -28.48
C THR A 685 7.18 -9.88 -29.19
N GLY A 686 6.31 -8.93 -29.54
CA GLY A 686 5.10 -9.19 -30.32
C GLY A 686 3.83 -8.58 -29.72
N THR A 687 2.80 -8.44 -30.57
CA THR A 687 1.49 -7.85 -30.17
C THR A 687 0.61 -8.79 -29.37
N ALA A 688 0.80 -10.09 -29.51
CA ALA A 688 0.19 -11.14 -28.69
C ALA A 688 1.30 -11.94 -28.01
N TYR A 689 1.08 -12.33 -26.78
CA TYR A 689 2.05 -13.10 -26.00
C TYR A 689 2.21 -14.51 -26.58
N THR A 690 3.46 -15.01 -26.61
CA THR A 690 3.74 -16.42 -26.93
C THR A 690 3.86 -17.16 -25.61
N TRP A 691 2.83 -17.91 -25.27
CA TRP A 691 2.72 -18.60 -24.01
C TRP A 691 3.79 -19.70 -23.91
N PRO A 692 4.69 -19.68 -22.92
CA PRO A 692 5.61 -20.76 -22.65
C PRO A 692 4.89 -21.95 -22.01
N ALA A 693 5.54 -23.11 -22.00
CA ALA A 693 5.11 -24.22 -21.17
C ALA A 693 5.43 -23.89 -19.69
N SER A 694 4.49 -23.26 -19.03
CA SER A 694 4.59 -22.78 -17.64
C SER A 694 3.36 -23.16 -16.85
N THR A 695 3.55 -23.50 -15.56
CA THR A 695 2.47 -23.65 -14.58
C THR A 695 2.19 -22.36 -13.82
N TYR A 696 3.01 -21.32 -14.03
CA TYR A 696 2.92 -20.04 -13.34
C TYR A 696 2.31 -18.93 -14.21
N ILE A 697 2.84 -18.69 -15.42
CA ILE A 697 2.28 -17.75 -16.39
C ILE A 697 1.70 -18.55 -17.55
N ALA A 698 0.42 -18.90 -17.46
CA ALA A 698 -0.27 -19.75 -18.42
C ALA A 698 -1.48 -19.04 -19.03
N GLU A 699 -1.85 -19.41 -20.27
CA GLU A 699 -3.06 -18.90 -20.91
C GLU A 699 -4.30 -19.39 -20.14
N PRO A 700 -5.18 -18.49 -19.66
CA PRO A 700 -6.37 -18.90 -18.92
C PRO A 700 -7.32 -19.73 -19.79
N PRO A 701 -7.85 -20.87 -19.30
CA PRO A 701 -8.68 -21.78 -20.10
C PRO A 701 -10.10 -21.26 -20.38
N PHE A 702 -10.56 -20.23 -19.67
CA PHE A 702 -11.93 -19.74 -19.81
C PHE A 702 -12.22 -19.08 -21.17
N PHE A 703 -11.18 -18.68 -21.93
CA PHE A 703 -11.36 -18.18 -23.30
C PHE A 703 -11.52 -19.28 -24.35
N ASP A 704 -11.20 -20.53 -24.08
CA ASP A 704 -11.32 -21.64 -25.03
C ASP A 704 -12.78 -21.88 -25.40
N THR A 705 -13.67 -21.85 -24.42
CA THR A 705 -15.14 -22.00 -24.66
C THR A 705 -15.70 -20.85 -25.50
N PHE A 706 -15.18 -19.64 -25.30
CA PHE A 706 -15.60 -18.45 -26.07
C PHE A 706 -15.26 -18.58 -27.55
N VAL A 707 -14.08 -19.08 -27.90
CA VAL A 707 -13.65 -19.31 -29.29
C VAL A 707 -14.50 -20.39 -29.95
N ILE A 708 -14.75 -21.50 -29.26
CA ILE A 708 -15.59 -22.58 -29.76
C ILE A 708 -17.01 -22.10 -30.07
N GLN A 709 -17.62 -21.31 -29.19
CA GLN A 709 -18.94 -20.76 -29.39
C GLN A 709 -19.01 -19.77 -30.55
N ALA A 710 -17.97 -18.93 -30.72
CA ALA A 710 -17.89 -17.98 -31.82
C ALA A 710 -17.74 -18.69 -33.17
N GLU A 711 -16.97 -19.77 -33.25
CA GLU A 711 -16.82 -20.61 -34.44
C GLU A 711 -18.10 -21.37 -34.80
N ALA A 712 -18.82 -21.91 -33.81
CA ALA A 712 -20.09 -22.57 -34.02
C ALA A 712 -21.16 -21.62 -34.60
N ASN A 713 -21.26 -20.40 -34.02
CA ASN A 713 -22.20 -19.38 -34.49
C ASN A 713 -21.86 -18.88 -35.92
N SER A 714 -20.59 -18.86 -36.31
CA SER A 714 -20.19 -18.48 -37.68
C SER A 714 -20.51 -19.53 -38.74
N LYS A 715 -20.55 -20.80 -38.35
CA LYS A 715 -20.93 -21.91 -39.27
C LYS A 715 -22.42 -22.06 -39.47
N GLU A 716 -23.25 -21.59 -38.53
CA GLU A 716 -24.71 -21.75 -38.62
C GLU A 716 -25.42 -20.64 -39.43
N GLY A 717 -24.69 -19.61 -39.93
CA GLY A 717 -25.22 -18.63 -40.89
C GLY A 717 -26.47 -17.86 -40.48
N THR A 718 -26.82 -17.88 -39.21
CA THR A 718 -28.03 -17.23 -38.72
C THR A 718 -27.71 -15.83 -38.21
N GLY A 719 -27.89 -14.82 -39.05
CA GLY A 719 -28.08 -13.43 -38.67
C GLY A 719 -29.31 -13.31 -37.79
N GLY A 720 -29.18 -13.61 -36.54
CA GLY A 720 -30.20 -13.39 -35.52
C GLY A 720 -29.59 -12.73 -34.30
N ASN A 721 -30.06 -11.52 -33.98
CA ASN A 721 -29.90 -10.87 -32.69
C ASN A 721 -30.52 -11.72 -31.58
N GLY A 722 -29.92 -12.87 -31.28
CA GLY A 722 -30.31 -13.71 -30.16
C GLY A 722 -29.44 -13.46 -28.95
N GLN A 723 -29.76 -12.46 -28.13
CA GLN A 723 -29.48 -12.56 -26.71
C GLN A 723 -30.16 -13.87 -26.24
N LYS A 724 -29.45 -15.02 -26.29
CA LYS A 724 -29.78 -16.13 -25.40
C LYS A 724 -29.58 -15.59 -24.01
N GLY A 725 -30.68 -15.32 -23.32
CA GLY A 725 -30.67 -14.90 -21.91
C GLY A 725 -29.77 -15.84 -21.12
N MET A 726 -29.08 -15.29 -20.15
CA MET A 726 -28.24 -16.05 -19.21
C MET A 726 -29.05 -17.27 -18.76
N GLN A 727 -28.58 -18.48 -19.10
CA GLN A 727 -29.23 -19.68 -18.59
C GLN A 727 -29.05 -19.67 -17.07
N SER A 728 -30.15 -19.81 -16.35
CA SER A 728 -30.08 -19.91 -14.90
C SER A 728 -29.22 -21.12 -14.54
N VAL A 729 -28.33 -20.94 -13.55
CA VAL A 729 -27.51 -22.02 -13.03
C VAL A 729 -28.42 -23.08 -12.42
N GLN A 730 -28.39 -24.30 -12.97
CA GLN A 730 -29.23 -25.42 -12.50
C GLN A 730 -28.32 -26.56 -12.04
N GLY A 731 -28.65 -27.16 -10.89
CA GLY A 731 -27.98 -28.35 -10.37
C GLY A 731 -26.55 -28.10 -9.88
N ALA A 732 -26.11 -26.84 -9.77
CA ALA A 732 -24.80 -26.51 -9.23
C ALA A 732 -24.70 -26.78 -7.73
N ARG A 733 -23.56 -27.28 -7.30
CA ARG A 733 -23.26 -27.49 -5.87
C ARG A 733 -22.52 -26.30 -5.33
N ILE A 734 -22.86 -25.85 -4.11
CA ILE A 734 -22.11 -24.83 -3.40
C ILE A 734 -20.79 -25.45 -2.98
N MET A 735 -19.66 -24.89 -3.45
CA MET A 735 -18.31 -25.33 -3.08
C MET A 735 -17.82 -24.61 -1.82
N ALA A 736 -18.13 -23.33 -1.66
CA ALA A 736 -17.74 -22.54 -0.50
C ALA A 736 -18.77 -21.43 -0.25
N LEU A 737 -18.97 -21.10 1.00
CA LEU A 737 -19.81 -19.98 1.45
C LEU A 737 -18.98 -19.09 2.37
N PHE A 738 -18.83 -17.83 1.98
CA PHE A 738 -18.09 -16.81 2.74
C PHE A 738 -19.06 -15.76 3.27
N GLY A 739 -18.73 -15.15 4.42
CA GLY A 739 -19.47 -14.02 4.96
C GLY A 739 -19.14 -12.71 4.25
N ASP A 740 -19.73 -11.62 4.73
CA ASP A 740 -19.47 -10.28 4.22
C ASP A 740 -18.03 -9.83 4.50
N SER A 741 -17.51 -8.97 3.63
CA SER A 741 -16.19 -8.34 3.77
C SER A 741 -14.99 -9.33 3.74
N ILE A 742 -15.16 -10.50 3.16
CA ILE A 742 -14.06 -11.43 2.90
C ILE A 742 -13.27 -10.95 1.68
N THR A 743 -11.96 -10.84 1.85
CA THR A 743 -11.01 -10.49 0.79
C THR A 743 -10.16 -11.69 0.39
N THR A 744 -9.44 -11.57 -0.71
CA THR A 744 -8.46 -12.59 -1.15
C THR A 744 -7.41 -12.89 -0.09
N ASP A 745 -7.03 -11.90 0.72
CA ASP A 745 -6.09 -12.09 1.85
C ASP A 745 -6.64 -13.04 2.93
N HIS A 746 -7.96 -13.14 3.10
CA HIS A 746 -8.57 -14.09 4.03
C HIS A 746 -8.57 -15.52 3.49
N ILE A 747 -8.56 -15.67 2.16
CA ILE A 747 -8.62 -16.98 1.47
C ILE A 747 -7.20 -17.48 1.20
N SER A 748 -6.34 -16.62 0.70
CA SER A 748 -4.95 -16.92 0.33
C SER A 748 -4.09 -15.69 0.62
N PRO A 749 -3.54 -15.56 1.86
CA PRO A 749 -2.68 -14.44 2.22
C PRO A 749 -1.43 -14.40 1.35
N ALA A 750 -1.05 -13.20 0.89
CA ALA A 750 0.20 -13.02 0.18
C ALA A 750 1.39 -13.09 1.17
N GLY A 751 2.53 -13.61 0.72
CA GLY A 751 3.80 -13.47 1.43
C GLY A 751 4.04 -14.44 2.59
N SER A 752 3.48 -15.61 2.57
CA SER A 752 3.78 -16.65 3.58
C SER A 752 4.73 -17.72 3.06
#